data_3815e2767d1b8ead9066f593ab53dedb
#
_entry.id   3815e2767d1b8ead9066f593ab53dedb
#
_cell.length_a   1.000
_cell.length_b   1.000
_cell.length_c   1.000
_cell.angle_alpha   90.00
_cell.angle_beta   90.00
_cell.angle_gamma   90.00
#
_symmetry.space_group_name_H-M   'P 1'
#
loop_
_entity.id
_entity.type
_entity.pdbx_description
1 polymer ?
#
loop_
_entity_poly.entity_id
_entity_poly.type
_entity_poly.pdbx_seq_one_letter_code
_entity_poly.pdbx_strand_id
1 'polypeptide(L)'
;MRTFLRKPAVVAFLLFSGVYALALAAVFWGAWPLDKVPVAPDCPTTFAVDDAARWLREVWTGQNVVPSDLMHVAGGRYVWMELQFALAAWLAALGVAFYLRGRRLSYVASYGGGAAFGLMGYCFTLFSAGHLGWFVWLMYGPFAFGLVDRCVRKGKWRNWALLGAVLAWASARQPDLWLLFTLLTVAYGVWCLVRERKTLRWGRLAAGVGLVAAVALLVGSPQFGRAIFHEIAGRKKQIAETTATGAAAQTAEDPAVRAKAREERWLFCTSWSLPPEDTLEFAIPEIHGGSNDPRVYQKPGNRPYTGRLGQHGAVPPGSGGRHPVTGEPLKAGDEYWLPYRQHALYFGILTLVLAAVGGAGWTYLRRRPAIASADPAACAAAFADVPFWLGAAALAYLCALGGFTPFYRLVFLLPFGDLIRCPVKFVHLLELCAAVLAGCGIEFLHVRFGAGRAWVVPALACVAALNVFDLARVDAKYLAVQDVAFQRAPNEAAEDVVKQGGGRVFVAVPPQEGGALIRESLGLHLAETADRADAPGVRFVLAGGSTLRSDAQLNARLKNGELKVVGTYVLAQRTGIRRATQSQAALALLRVEGVAAPAPPERPAPDCGAQARVFVSVLASLGIAGWALVGGVRRAR
;
A
#
# COMPACT_ATOMS: atom_id res chain seq x y z
N MET A 1 -13.79 -20.57 -30.11
CA MET A 1 -13.99 -20.50 -28.65
C MET A 1 -13.83 -21.85 -27.96
N ARG A 2 -14.49 -22.95 -28.34
CA ARG A 2 -14.37 -24.28 -27.68
C ARG A 2 -12.94 -24.86 -27.64
N THR A 3 -12.14 -24.71 -28.69
CA THR A 3 -10.74 -25.18 -28.76
C THR A 3 -9.78 -24.33 -27.91
N PHE A 4 -10.07 -23.05 -27.70
CA PHE A 4 -9.29 -22.15 -26.84
C PHE A 4 -9.48 -22.51 -25.35
N LEU A 5 -10.70 -22.76 -24.92
CA LEU A 5 -11.04 -23.11 -23.55
C LEU A 5 -10.51 -24.50 -23.11
N ARG A 6 -10.10 -25.36 -24.07
CA ARG A 6 -9.49 -26.66 -23.76
C ARG A 6 -7.98 -26.59 -23.48
N LYS A 7 -7.33 -25.43 -23.66
CA LYS A 7 -5.88 -25.31 -23.36
C LYS A 7 -5.66 -25.33 -21.84
N PRO A 8 -4.81 -26.21 -21.31
CA PRO A 8 -4.58 -26.33 -19.85
C PRO A 8 -4.19 -25.02 -19.16
N ALA A 9 -3.45 -24.15 -19.86
CA ALA A 9 -3.09 -22.83 -19.37
C ALA A 9 -4.31 -21.93 -19.14
N VAL A 10 -5.29 -21.97 -20.04
CA VAL A 10 -6.51 -21.16 -19.94
C VAL A 10 -7.39 -21.67 -18.81
N VAL A 11 -7.54 -22.99 -18.72
CA VAL A 11 -8.33 -23.61 -17.64
C VAL A 11 -7.71 -23.27 -16.27
N ALA A 12 -6.42 -23.45 -16.12
CA ALA A 12 -5.71 -23.12 -14.87
C ALA A 12 -5.85 -21.64 -14.50
N PHE A 13 -5.72 -20.74 -15.47
CA PHE A 13 -5.91 -19.30 -15.28
C PHE A 13 -7.34 -18.95 -14.84
N LEU A 14 -8.34 -19.52 -15.49
CA LEU A 14 -9.75 -19.26 -15.16
C LEU A 14 -10.13 -19.81 -13.79
N LEU A 15 -9.67 -21.02 -13.45
CA LEU A 15 -9.88 -21.61 -12.13
C LEU A 15 -9.22 -20.77 -11.04
N PHE A 16 -7.95 -20.39 -11.24
CA PHE A 16 -7.26 -19.50 -10.34
C PHE A 16 -8.01 -18.18 -10.13
N SER A 17 -8.35 -17.49 -11.23
CA SER A 17 -9.05 -16.20 -11.17
C SER A 17 -10.43 -16.32 -10.52
N GLY A 18 -11.16 -17.42 -10.74
CA GLY A 18 -12.44 -17.68 -10.10
C GLY A 18 -12.32 -17.88 -8.59
N VAL A 19 -11.39 -18.73 -8.14
CA VAL A 19 -11.13 -18.94 -6.70
C VAL A 19 -10.69 -17.64 -6.03
N TYR A 20 -9.80 -16.89 -6.68
CA TYR A 20 -9.30 -15.63 -6.16
C TYR A 20 -10.40 -14.56 -6.05
N ALA A 21 -11.26 -14.45 -7.06
CA ALA A 21 -12.42 -13.56 -7.04
C ALA A 21 -13.40 -13.91 -5.92
N LEU A 22 -13.68 -15.21 -5.70
CA LEU A 22 -14.53 -15.67 -4.59
C LEU A 22 -13.91 -15.33 -3.22
N ALA A 23 -12.60 -15.48 -3.06
CA ALA A 23 -11.91 -15.11 -1.84
C ALA A 23 -11.99 -13.60 -1.57
N LEU A 24 -11.74 -12.76 -2.59
CA LEU A 24 -11.90 -11.31 -2.48
C LEU A 24 -13.35 -10.90 -2.17
N ALA A 25 -14.34 -11.56 -2.81
CA ALA A 25 -15.73 -11.35 -2.48
C ALA A 25 -16.04 -11.69 -1.01
N ALA A 26 -15.43 -12.74 -0.48
CA ALA A 26 -15.56 -13.09 0.95
C ALA A 26 -14.93 -12.05 1.87
N VAL A 27 -13.74 -11.49 1.52
CA VAL A 27 -13.11 -10.39 2.27
C VAL A 27 -14.04 -9.18 2.34
N PHE A 28 -14.60 -8.77 1.20
CA PHE A 28 -15.42 -7.56 1.09
C PHE A 28 -16.91 -7.78 1.38
N TRP A 29 -17.32 -8.98 1.77
CA TRP A 29 -18.72 -9.30 2.04
C TRP A 29 -19.40 -8.33 3.02
N GLY A 30 -18.67 -7.87 4.03
CA GLY A 30 -19.15 -6.88 4.99
C GLY A 30 -19.36 -5.47 4.44
N ALA A 31 -18.79 -5.16 3.27
CA ALA A 31 -18.98 -3.89 2.56
C ALA A 31 -20.13 -3.95 1.55
N TRP A 32 -20.68 -5.11 1.26
CA TRP A 32 -21.87 -5.30 0.44
C TRP A 32 -23.09 -5.46 1.35
N PRO A 33 -24.23 -4.87 1.05
CA PRO A 33 -24.63 -4.08 -0.12
C PRO A 33 -23.92 -2.70 -0.18
N LEU A 34 -24.01 -2.03 -1.35
CA LEU A 34 -23.33 -0.78 -1.71
C LEU A 34 -23.73 0.45 -0.86
N ASP A 35 -24.37 0.25 0.27
CA ASP A 35 -24.66 1.28 1.29
C ASP A 35 -23.52 1.49 2.29
N LYS A 36 -22.48 0.65 2.22
CA LYS A 36 -21.30 0.71 3.06
C LYS A 36 -20.04 0.89 2.25
N VAL A 37 -19.08 1.63 2.82
CA VAL A 37 -17.75 1.83 2.25
C VAL A 37 -16.70 1.41 3.25
N PRO A 38 -15.60 0.81 2.79
CA PRO A 38 -14.44 0.62 3.64
C PRO A 38 -13.91 1.97 4.13
N VAL A 39 -13.36 1.97 5.32
CA VAL A 39 -12.68 3.12 5.90
C VAL A 39 -11.35 2.68 6.46
N ALA A 40 -10.35 3.53 6.34
CA ALA A 40 -9.00 3.25 6.77
C ALA A 40 -8.47 4.39 7.66
N PRO A 41 -7.65 4.08 8.70
CA PRO A 41 -7.13 5.09 9.60
C PRO A 41 -6.32 6.19 8.92
N ASP A 42 -5.43 5.82 7.97
CA ASP A 42 -4.53 6.75 7.31
C ASP A 42 -5.13 7.40 6.07
N CYS A 43 -6.33 6.99 5.65
CA CYS A 43 -7.02 7.54 4.50
C CYS A 43 -8.54 7.49 4.67
N PRO A 44 -9.07 8.19 5.66
CA PRO A 44 -10.50 8.12 5.97
C PRO A 44 -11.38 8.71 4.87
N THR A 45 -10.81 9.43 3.90
CA THR A 45 -11.55 10.31 3.00
C THR A 45 -11.28 10.11 1.52
N THR A 46 -10.25 9.37 1.16
CA THR A 46 -9.88 9.13 -0.26
C THR A 46 -10.97 8.38 -1.02
N PHE A 47 -11.85 7.73 -0.29
CA PHE A 47 -12.99 7.00 -0.85
C PHE A 47 -14.09 7.91 -1.41
N ALA A 48 -14.04 9.22 -1.12
CA ALA A 48 -15.18 10.09 -1.34
C ALA A 48 -14.97 11.18 -2.40
N VAL A 49 -13.74 11.52 -2.77
CA VAL A 49 -13.44 12.80 -3.44
C VAL A 49 -12.88 12.64 -4.86
N ASP A 50 -12.54 11.45 -5.33
CA ASP A 50 -12.00 11.29 -6.67
C ASP A 50 -13.10 11.27 -7.73
N ASP A 51 -13.36 12.46 -8.23
CA ASP A 51 -14.17 12.75 -9.37
C ASP A 51 -13.31 12.61 -10.65
N ALA A 52 -13.85 11.99 -11.69
CA ALA A 52 -13.22 11.88 -13.00
C ALA A 52 -12.79 13.26 -13.55
N ALA A 53 -13.51 14.32 -13.23
CA ALA A 53 -13.18 15.68 -13.63
C ALA A 53 -11.94 16.22 -12.88
N ARG A 54 -11.75 15.83 -11.63
CA ARG A 54 -10.53 16.16 -10.87
C ARG A 54 -9.34 15.42 -11.46
N TRP A 55 -9.50 14.11 -11.73
CA TRP A 55 -8.47 13.32 -12.37
C TRP A 55 -8.07 13.89 -13.73
N LEU A 56 -9.04 14.23 -14.61
CA LEU A 56 -8.77 14.86 -15.90
C LEU A 56 -8.04 16.20 -15.74
N ARG A 57 -8.37 17.00 -14.72
CA ARG A 57 -7.65 18.24 -14.40
C ARG A 57 -6.22 17.97 -13.95
N GLU A 58 -6.00 16.99 -13.09
CA GLU A 58 -4.66 16.60 -12.63
C GLU A 58 -3.81 16.04 -13.77
N VAL A 59 -4.41 15.28 -14.70
CA VAL A 59 -3.78 14.88 -15.96
C VAL A 59 -3.41 16.10 -16.77
N TRP A 60 -4.34 17.03 -16.95
CA TRP A 60 -4.14 18.22 -17.76
C TRP A 60 -3.08 19.15 -17.18
N THR A 61 -3.04 19.29 -15.87
CA THR A 61 -2.05 20.12 -15.18
C THR A 61 -0.72 19.40 -14.92
N GLY A 62 -0.60 18.12 -15.23
CA GLY A 62 0.60 17.32 -15.01
C GLY A 62 0.88 17.01 -13.52
N GLN A 63 -0.08 17.26 -12.64
CA GLN A 63 0.12 17.12 -11.20
C GLN A 63 0.09 15.67 -10.70
N ASN A 64 -0.60 14.75 -11.40
CA ASN A 64 -0.76 13.37 -10.87
C ASN A 64 -1.12 12.34 -11.95
N VAL A 65 -0.23 12.02 -12.88
CA VAL A 65 -0.57 10.96 -13.81
C VAL A 65 0.32 9.76 -13.67
N VAL A 66 -0.31 8.73 -13.17
CA VAL A 66 0.18 7.37 -13.24
C VAL A 66 -0.83 6.58 -14.07
N PRO A 67 -0.41 5.67 -14.95
CA PRO A 67 -1.34 4.80 -15.69
C PRO A 67 -2.32 4.03 -14.79
N SER A 68 -1.96 3.78 -13.52
CA SER A 68 -2.86 3.22 -12.51
C SER A 68 -4.02 4.15 -12.15
N ASP A 69 -3.85 5.47 -12.33
CA ASP A 69 -4.91 6.44 -12.02
C ASP A 69 -6.03 6.43 -13.08
N LEU A 70 -5.78 5.85 -14.28
CA LEU A 70 -6.84 5.55 -15.26
C LEU A 70 -7.95 4.66 -14.68
N MET A 71 -7.63 3.92 -13.65
CA MET A 71 -8.57 3.05 -12.99
C MET A 71 -9.56 3.84 -12.10
N HIS A 72 -9.25 5.08 -11.71
CA HIS A 72 -10.16 5.96 -10.98
C HIS A 72 -11.38 6.38 -11.80
N VAL A 73 -11.37 6.19 -13.11
CA VAL A 73 -12.47 6.58 -14.01
C VAL A 73 -13.56 5.51 -14.11
N ALA A 74 -13.24 4.25 -13.84
CA ALA A 74 -14.09 3.13 -14.23
C ALA A 74 -15.12 2.65 -13.19
N GLY A 75 -14.98 2.99 -11.91
CA GLY A 75 -15.67 2.24 -10.84
C GLY A 75 -16.75 2.97 -10.05
N GLY A 76 -16.96 4.27 -10.28
CA GLY A 76 -17.87 5.04 -9.41
C GLY A 76 -17.32 5.24 -7.99
N ARG A 77 -17.91 6.20 -7.26
CA ARG A 77 -17.35 6.83 -6.06
C ARG A 77 -17.09 5.92 -4.85
N TYR A 78 -17.79 4.80 -4.73
CA TYR A 78 -17.83 4.03 -3.47
C TYR A 78 -17.42 2.55 -3.59
N VAL A 79 -17.31 2.00 -4.78
CA VAL A 79 -16.89 0.60 -5.03
C VAL A 79 -15.43 0.53 -5.51
N TRP A 80 -14.85 1.68 -5.69
CA TRP A 80 -13.60 1.85 -6.39
C TRP A 80 -12.39 1.27 -5.65
N MET A 81 -12.33 1.47 -4.35
CA MET A 81 -11.18 1.08 -3.54
C MET A 81 -11.04 -0.44 -3.44
N GLU A 82 -12.16 -1.14 -3.27
CA GLU A 82 -12.20 -2.60 -3.25
C GLU A 82 -11.76 -3.16 -4.60
N LEU A 83 -12.24 -2.55 -5.69
CA LEU A 83 -11.84 -2.96 -7.04
C LEU A 83 -10.36 -2.68 -7.33
N GLN A 84 -9.83 -1.54 -6.88
CA GLN A 84 -8.41 -1.25 -7.00
C GLN A 84 -7.57 -2.27 -6.25
N PHE A 85 -7.89 -2.54 -4.98
CA PHE A 85 -7.17 -3.54 -4.21
C PHE A 85 -7.32 -4.92 -4.82
N ALA A 86 -8.55 -5.32 -5.19
CA ALA A 86 -8.82 -6.61 -5.80
C ALA A 86 -7.98 -6.83 -7.07
N LEU A 87 -7.91 -5.80 -7.93
CA LEU A 87 -7.08 -5.85 -9.13
C LEU A 87 -5.58 -5.85 -8.80
N ALA A 88 -5.15 -5.04 -7.82
CA ALA A 88 -3.76 -5.00 -7.39
C ALA A 88 -3.31 -6.35 -6.83
N ALA A 89 -4.10 -6.95 -5.95
CA ALA A 89 -3.83 -8.25 -5.36
C ALA A 89 -3.85 -9.38 -6.42
N TRP A 90 -4.80 -9.35 -7.35
CA TRP A 90 -4.87 -10.31 -8.46
C TRP A 90 -3.67 -10.18 -9.41
N LEU A 91 -3.27 -8.96 -9.77
CA LEU A 91 -2.07 -8.73 -10.58
C LEU A 91 -0.79 -9.12 -9.83
N ALA A 92 -0.71 -8.85 -8.54
CA ALA A 92 0.41 -9.31 -7.69
C ALA A 92 0.57 -10.82 -7.73
N ALA A 93 -0.55 -11.55 -7.54
CA ALA A 93 -0.59 -13.00 -7.63
C ALA A 93 -0.18 -13.51 -9.02
N LEU A 94 -0.65 -12.86 -10.08
CA LEU A 94 -0.23 -13.16 -11.46
C LEU A 94 1.25 -12.86 -11.70
N GLY A 95 1.81 -11.82 -11.11
CA GLY A 95 3.22 -11.48 -11.19
C GLY A 95 4.12 -12.57 -10.61
N VAL A 96 3.77 -13.09 -9.43
CA VAL A 96 4.45 -14.23 -8.83
C VAL A 96 4.29 -15.48 -9.69
N ALA A 97 3.06 -15.78 -10.15
CA ALA A 97 2.81 -16.91 -11.03
C ALA A 97 3.58 -16.80 -12.36
N PHE A 98 3.70 -15.62 -12.92
CA PHE A 98 4.50 -15.34 -14.13
C PHE A 98 5.99 -15.65 -13.92
N TYR A 99 6.54 -15.29 -12.76
CA TYR A 99 7.88 -15.64 -12.38
C TYR A 99 8.05 -17.16 -12.27
N LEU A 100 7.22 -17.84 -11.47
CA LEU A 100 7.28 -19.28 -11.24
C LEU A 100 7.09 -20.08 -12.53
N ARG A 101 6.14 -19.68 -13.41
CA ARG A 101 6.01 -20.26 -14.75
C ARG A 101 7.25 -20.03 -15.61
N GLY A 102 7.91 -18.88 -15.47
CA GLY A 102 9.20 -18.62 -16.10
C GLY A 102 10.27 -19.63 -15.70
N ARG A 103 10.21 -20.11 -14.46
CA ARG A 103 11.07 -21.16 -13.89
C ARG A 103 10.59 -22.59 -14.21
N ARG A 104 9.56 -22.75 -15.05
CA ARG A 104 8.98 -24.03 -15.51
C ARG A 104 8.23 -24.82 -14.43
N LEU A 105 7.81 -24.21 -13.32
CA LEU A 105 6.95 -24.88 -12.36
C LEU A 105 5.59 -25.22 -13.00
N SER A 106 4.92 -26.24 -12.50
CA SER A 106 3.58 -26.62 -12.91
C SER A 106 2.57 -25.47 -12.75
N TYR A 107 1.41 -25.55 -13.38
CA TYR A 107 0.36 -24.53 -13.22
C TYR A 107 -0.12 -24.47 -11.78
N VAL A 108 -0.34 -25.63 -11.13
CA VAL A 108 -0.83 -25.65 -9.74
C VAL A 108 0.18 -25.01 -8.80
N ALA A 109 1.47 -25.26 -8.97
CA ALA A 109 2.51 -24.64 -8.16
C ALA A 109 2.63 -23.13 -8.39
N SER A 110 2.56 -22.72 -9.66
CA SER A 110 2.72 -21.30 -10.01
C SER A 110 1.54 -20.46 -9.54
N TYR A 111 0.32 -20.91 -9.78
CA TYR A 111 -0.87 -20.19 -9.35
C TYR A 111 -1.13 -20.35 -7.84
N GLY A 112 -0.81 -21.50 -7.25
CA GLY A 112 -0.92 -21.71 -5.80
C GLY A 112 0.04 -20.83 -5.00
N GLY A 113 1.31 -20.74 -5.42
CA GLY A 113 2.28 -19.82 -4.82
C GLY A 113 1.89 -18.35 -5.04
N GLY A 114 1.46 -18.00 -6.25
CA GLY A 114 1.02 -16.63 -6.56
C GLY A 114 -0.20 -16.23 -5.76
N ALA A 115 -1.19 -17.10 -5.62
CA ALA A 115 -2.46 -16.82 -4.97
C ALA A 115 -2.30 -16.38 -3.49
N ALA A 116 -1.32 -16.90 -2.79
CA ALA A 116 -1.04 -16.51 -1.41
C ALA A 116 -0.58 -15.06 -1.28
N PHE A 117 0.27 -14.58 -2.20
CA PHE A 117 0.99 -13.31 -2.04
C PHE A 117 0.09 -12.10 -1.83
N GLY A 118 -0.90 -11.88 -2.70
CA GLY A 118 -1.72 -10.67 -2.67
C GLY A 118 -2.74 -10.62 -1.52
N LEU A 119 -2.95 -11.75 -0.82
CA LEU A 119 -3.84 -11.88 0.34
C LEU A 119 -3.08 -12.17 1.63
N MET A 120 -1.75 -12.12 1.66
CA MET A 120 -1.02 -12.14 2.92
C MET A 120 -1.31 -10.88 3.70
N GLY A 121 -1.35 -11.00 5.03
CA GLY A 121 -1.85 -9.97 5.91
C GLY A 121 -1.22 -8.60 5.73
N TYR A 122 0.10 -8.52 5.50
CA TYR A 122 0.75 -7.23 5.32
C TYR A 122 0.45 -6.61 3.94
N CYS A 123 0.23 -7.41 2.90
CA CYS A 123 -0.30 -6.94 1.62
C CYS A 123 -1.72 -6.40 1.78
N PHE A 124 -2.59 -7.08 2.56
CA PHE A 124 -3.94 -6.58 2.85
C PHE A 124 -3.92 -5.31 3.71
N THR A 125 -2.90 -5.12 4.55
CA THR A 125 -2.69 -3.90 5.33
C THR A 125 -2.64 -2.65 4.46
N LEU A 126 -2.14 -2.74 3.23
CA LEU A 126 -2.13 -1.61 2.30
C LEU A 126 -3.54 -1.06 2.07
N PHE A 127 -4.54 -1.93 2.06
CA PHE A 127 -5.94 -1.56 1.96
C PHE A 127 -6.51 -1.15 3.33
N SER A 128 -6.41 -2.01 4.34
CA SER A 128 -7.06 -1.81 5.63
C SER A 128 -6.52 -0.62 6.42
N ALA A 129 -5.25 -0.26 6.24
CA ALA A 129 -4.66 0.94 6.82
C ALA A 129 -4.83 2.21 5.96
N GLY A 130 -5.12 2.07 4.65
CA GLY A 130 -5.30 3.18 3.74
C GLY A 130 -4.03 3.62 2.99
N HIS A 131 -3.06 2.74 2.86
CA HIS A 131 -1.81 2.99 2.15
C HIS A 131 -1.98 2.81 0.62
N LEU A 132 -2.92 3.53 0.05
CA LEU A 132 -3.42 3.33 -1.32
C LEU A 132 -2.36 3.52 -2.40
N GLY A 133 -1.47 4.48 -2.19
CA GLY A 133 -0.35 4.72 -3.11
C GLY A 133 0.58 3.52 -3.28
N TRP A 134 0.51 2.55 -2.38
CA TRP A 134 1.37 1.37 -2.39
C TRP A 134 0.82 0.24 -3.25
N PHE A 135 -0.45 0.28 -3.65
CA PHE A 135 -1.04 -0.70 -4.57
C PHE A 135 -0.29 -0.78 -5.90
N VAL A 136 0.32 0.31 -6.31
CA VAL A 136 1.03 0.41 -7.60
C VAL A 136 2.23 -0.54 -7.64
N TRP A 137 3.05 -0.57 -6.59
CA TRP A 137 4.16 -1.50 -6.54
C TRP A 137 3.68 -2.95 -6.37
N LEU A 138 2.61 -3.17 -5.61
CA LEU A 138 1.99 -4.49 -5.46
C LEU A 138 1.55 -5.04 -6.82
N MET A 139 0.93 -4.21 -7.66
CA MET A 139 0.47 -4.58 -9.00
C MET A 139 1.62 -4.97 -9.94
N TYR A 140 2.70 -4.22 -9.94
CA TYR A 140 3.74 -4.33 -10.97
C TYR A 140 5.03 -4.98 -10.47
N GLY A 141 5.41 -4.77 -9.21
CA GLY A 141 6.68 -5.21 -8.67
C GLY A 141 7.00 -6.70 -8.87
N PRO A 142 6.08 -7.64 -8.57
CA PRO A 142 6.37 -9.06 -8.74
C PRO A 142 6.69 -9.51 -10.17
N PHE A 143 6.19 -8.79 -11.20
CA PHE A 143 6.54 -9.10 -12.60
C PHE A 143 8.01 -8.84 -12.91
N ALA A 144 8.66 -7.92 -12.19
CA ALA A 144 10.06 -7.56 -12.43
C ALA A 144 10.98 -8.78 -12.33
N PHE A 145 10.78 -9.66 -11.36
CA PHE A 145 11.61 -10.87 -11.17
C PHE A 145 11.53 -11.82 -12.37
N GLY A 146 10.31 -12.06 -12.88
CA GLY A 146 10.14 -12.88 -14.08
C GLY A 146 10.68 -12.24 -15.35
N LEU A 147 10.69 -10.91 -15.43
CA LEU A 147 11.29 -10.16 -16.53
C LEU A 147 12.80 -10.18 -16.46
N VAL A 148 13.42 -9.98 -15.29
CA VAL A 148 14.87 -10.08 -15.06
C VAL A 148 15.38 -11.45 -15.50
N ASP A 149 14.75 -12.54 -15.04
CA ASP A 149 15.13 -13.89 -15.45
C ASP A 149 15.05 -14.08 -16.97
N ARG A 150 14.00 -13.55 -17.61
CA ARG A 150 13.85 -13.61 -19.07
C ARG A 150 14.82 -12.71 -19.83
N CYS A 151 15.19 -11.56 -19.27
CA CYS A 151 16.20 -10.66 -19.84
C CYS A 151 17.55 -11.35 -19.88
N VAL A 152 17.98 -11.93 -18.76
CA VAL A 152 19.27 -12.60 -18.66
C VAL A 152 19.32 -13.87 -19.53
N ARG A 153 18.32 -14.76 -19.43
CA ARG A 153 18.34 -16.03 -20.17
C ARG A 153 18.00 -15.91 -21.64
N LYS A 154 17.06 -15.06 -22.02
CA LYS A 154 16.54 -14.99 -23.40
C LYS A 154 17.04 -13.77 -24.17
N GLY A 155 17.50 -12.72 -23.50
CA GLY A 155 18.06 -11.51 -24.06
C GLY A 155 17.18 -10.77 -25.09
N LYS A 156 15.84 -10.92 -25.03
CA LYS A 156 14.93 -10.29 -26.00
C LYS A 156 14.67 -8.83 -25.63
N TRP A 157 14.83 -7.91 -26.56
CA TRP A 157 14.69 -6.46 -26.35
C TRP A 157 13.37 -6.08 -25.70
N ARG A 158 12.26 -6.72 -26.08
CA ARG A 158 10.96 -6.45 -25.47
C ARG A 158 10.92 -6.77 -23.96
N ASN A 159 11.67 -7.80 -23.47
CA ASN A 159 11.70 -8.10 -22.03
C ASN A 159 12.42 -6.99 -21.28
N TRP A 160 13.50 -6.45 -21.86
CA TRP A 160 14.23 -5.30 -21.31
C TRP A 160 13.35 -4.05 -21.28
N ALA A 161 12.65 -3.73 -22.37
CA ALA A 161 11.72 -2.61 -22.41
C ALA A 161 10.57 -2.77 -21.38
N LEU A 162 9.98 -3.97 -21.30
CA LEU A 162 8.94 -4.25 -20.31
C LEU A 162 9.46 -4.14 -18.88
N LEU A 163 10.69 -4.57 -18.59
CA LEU A 163 11.31 -4.41 -17.28
C LEU A 163 11.44 -2.93 -16.91
N GLY A 164 11.92 -2.09 -17.84
CA GLY A 164 11.99 -0.65 -17.65
C GLY A 164 10.63 -0.02 -17.37
N ALA A 165 9.61 -0.39 -18.14
CA ALA A 165 8.24 0.10 -17.95
C ALA A 165 7.65 -0.34 -16.59
N VAL A 166 7.83 -1.61 -16.20
CA VAL A 166 7.34 -2.14 -14.92
C VAL A 166 8.00 -1.44 -13.73
N LEU A 167 9.32 -1.21 -13.78
CA LEU A 167 10.02 -0.47 -12.73
C LEU A 167 9.55 0.98 -12.63
N ALA A 168 9.28 1.63 -13.78
CA ALA A 168 8.74 2.98 -13.82
C ALA A 168 7.32 3.05 -13.27
N TRP A 169 6.44 2.15 -13.69
CA TRP A 169 5.06 2.11 -13.16
C TRP A 169 5.01 1.84 -11.67
N ALA A 170 5.87 0.94 -11.17
CA ALA A 170 5.97 0.65 -9.74
C ALA A 170 6.47 1.84 -8.90
N SER A 171 7.23 2.78 -9.51
CA SER A 171 7.80 3.96 -8.81
C SER A 171 6.79 5.07 -8.55
N ALA A 172 5.58 4.97 -9.08
CA ALA A 172 4.64 6.06 -9.22
C ALA A 172 4.21 6.74 -7.91
N ARG A 173 4.17 5.98 -6.82
CA ARG A 173 3.87 6.50 -5.47
C ARG A 173 4.70 5.71 -4.45
N GLN A 174 4.99 6.28 -3.30
CA GLN A 174 5.73 5.64 -2.19
C GLN A 174 7.15 5.16 -2.56
N PRO A 175 8.10 6.08 -2.62
CA PRO A 175 9.45 5.81 -3.11
C PRO A 175 10.23 4.81 -2.26
N ASP A 176 9.94 4.69 -0.98
CA ASP A 176 10.65 3.78 -0.06
C ASP A 176 10.39 2.30 -0.37
N LEU A 177 9.13 1.88 -0.59
CA LEU A 177 8.83 0.51 -0.98
C LEU A 177 9.33 0.20 -2.39
N TRP A 178 9.17 1.15 -3.32
CA TRP A 178 9.76 1.01 -4.64
C TRP A 178 11.27 0.78 -4.58
N LEU A 179 11.97 1.52 -3.72
CA LEU A 179 13.42 1.35 -3.50
C LEU A 179 13.73 -0.06 -2.99
N LEU A 180 13.04 -0.55 -1.95
CA LEU A 180 13.25 -1.88 -1.38
C LEU A 180 13.04 -2.97 -2.43
N PHE A 181 11.95 -2.88 -3.21
CA PHE A 181 11.67 -3.83 -4.28
C PHE A 181 12.68 -3.76 -5.42
N THR A 182 13.12 -2.57 -5.78
CA THR A 182 14.16 -2.37 -6.81
C THR A 182 15.49 -2.97 -6.35
N LEU A 183 15.88 -2.74 -5.11
CA LEU A 183 17.11 -3.34 -4.54
C LEU A 183 17.05 -4.87 -4.56
N LEU A 184 15.92 -5.47 -4.17
CA LEU A 184 15.74 -6.91 -4.24
C LEU A 184 15.75 -7.40 -5.70
N THR A 185 15.15 -6.65 -6.63
CA THR A 185 15.17 -6.97 -8.07
C THR A 185 16.58 -6.91 -8.63
N VAL A 186 17.39 -5.92 -8.23
CA VAL A 186 18.80 -5.81 -8.63
C VAL A 186 19.61 -6.97 -8.04
N ALA A 187 19.42 -7.30 -6.75
CA ALA A 187 20.09 -8.45 -6.12
C ALA A 187 19.73 -9.76 -6.83
N TYR A 188 18.47 -9.95 -7.21
CA TYR A 188 18.04 -11.08 -8.01
C TYR A 188 18.67 -11.07 -9.42
N GLY A 189 18.80 -9.88 -10.01
CA GLY A 189 19.53 -9.71 -11.27
C GLY A 189 20.98 -10.18 -11.18
N VAL A 190 21.70 -9.75 -10.14
CA VAL A 190 23.07 -10.21 -9.87
C VAL A 190 23.12 -11.73 -9.69
N TRP A 191 22.18 -12.29 -8.92
CA TRP A 191 22.05 -13.75 -8.78
C TRP A 191 21.90 -14.44 -10.14
N CYS A 192 21.03 -13.95 -11.01
CA CYS A 192 20.85 -14.48 -12.37
C CYS A 192 22.13 -14.36 -13.21
N LEU A 193 22.86 -13.23 -13.13
CA LEU A 193 24.12 -13.03 -13.84
C LEU A 193 25.20 -14.02 -13.39
N VAL A 194 25.34 -14.24 -12.08
CA VAL A 194 26.30 -15.21 -11.53
C VAL A 194 25.95 -16.63 -12.00
N ARG A 195 24.67 -16.98 -11.99
CA ARG A 195 24.19 -18.30 -12.41
C ARG A 195 24.44 -18.55 -13.91
N GLU A 196 24.17 -17.56 -14.74
CA GLU A 196 24.25 -17.69 -16.22
C GLU A 196 25.58 -17.18 -16.79
N ARG A 197 26.58 -16.86 -15.94
CA ARG A 197 27.84 -16.18 -16.33
C ARG A 197 28.56 -16.76 -17.54
N LYS A 198 28.46 -18.09 -17.74
CA LYS A 198 29.13 -18.80 -18.85
C LYS A 198 28.46 -18.59 -20.22
N THR A 199 27.18 -18.19 -20.23
CA THR A 199 26.38 -18.02 -21.45
C THR A 199 26.09 -16.56 -21.78
N LEU A 200 26.55 -15.63 -20.93
CA LEU A 200 26.26 -14.20 -21.06
C LEU A 200 27.00 -13.57 -22.25
N ARG A 201 26.26 -12.76 -22.99
CA ARG A 201 26.80 -11.84 -23.98
C ARG A 201 26.83 -10.43 -23.39
N TRP A 202 27.96 -10.03 -22.82
CA TRP A 202 28.12 -8.82 -22.03
C TRP A 202 27.69 -7.54 -22.76
N GLY A 203 28.05 -7.37 -24.07
CA GLY A 203 27.61 -6.22 -24.85
C GLY A 203 26.08 -6.15 -24.98
N ARG A 204 25.41 -7.28 -25.13
CA ARG A 204 23.94 -7.32 -25.20
C ARG A 204 23.31 -7.06 -23.84
N LEU A 205 23.94 -7.49 -22.75
CA LEU A 205 23.54 -7.19 -21.40
C LEU A 205 23.61 -5.68 -21.13
N ALA A 206 24.76 -5.06 -21.43
CA ALA A 206 24.95 -3.62 -21.24
C ALA A 206 23.93 -2.79 -22.03
N ALA A 207 23.71 -3.13 -23.30
CA ALA A 207 22.69 -2.47 -24.12
C ALA A 207 21.27 -2.71 -23.58
N GLY A 208 20.99 -3.90 -23.04
CA GLY A 208 19.72 -4.22 -22.39
C GLY A 208 19.48 -3.40 -21.13
N VAL A 209 20.48 -3.27 -20.27
CA VAL A 209 20.43 -2.42 -19.07
C VAL A 209 20.23 -0.95 -19.47
N GLY A 210 20.95 -0.47 -20.48
CA GLY A 210 20.75 0.87 -21.05
C GLY A 210 19.31 1.09 -21.52
N LEU A 211 18.70 0.09 -22.19
CA LEU A 211 17.31 0.16 -22.60
C LEU A 211 16.34 0.18 -21.41
N VAL A 212 16.60 -0.61 -20.34
CA VAL A 212 15.81 -0.53 -19.10
C VAL A 212 15.84 0.88 -18.53
N ALA A 213 17.03 1.47 -18.39
CA ALA A 213 17.20 2.81 -17.87
C ALA A 213 16.50 3.87 -18.75
N ALA A 214 16.68 3.80 -20.06
CA ALA A 214 16.04 4.73 -21.00
C ALA A 214 14.50 4.65 -20.94
N VAL A 215 13.95 3.43 -20.93
CA VAL A 215 12.50 3.23 -20.83
C VAL A 215 11.98 3.64 -19.47
N ALA A 216 12.69 3.32 -18.38
CA ALA A 216 12.30 3.71 -17.03
C ALA A 216 12.26 5.24 -16.87
N LEU A 217 13.26 5.96 -17.40
CA LEU A 217 13.29 7.42 -17.40
C LEU A 217 12.16 8.01 -18.27
N LEU A 218 11.90 7.42 -19.43
CA LEU A 218 10.86 7.91 -20.34
C LEU A 218 9.46 7.73 -19.74
N VAL A 219 9.15 6.52 -19.26
CA VAL A 219 7.84 6.19 -18.68
C VAL A 219 7.67 6.83 -17.29
N GLY A 220 8.73 6.89 -16.49
CA GLY A 220 8.75 7.49 -15.16
C GLY A 220 9.00 9.01 -15.14
N SER A 221 9.08 9.66 -16.31
CA SER A 221 9.43 11.08 -16.41
C SER A 221 8.55 12.04 -15.58
N PRO A 222 7.23 11.81 -15.39
CA PRO A 222 6.44 12.66 -14.50
C PRO A 222 6.88 12.59 -13.03
N GLN A 223 7.19 11.39 -12.53
CA GLN A 223 7.61 11.15 -11.15
C GLN A 223 9.01 11.67 -10.89
N PHE A 224 9.96 11.36 -11.78
CA PHE A 224 11.34 11.85 -11.66
C PHE A 224 11.40 13.37 -11.80
N GLY A 225 10.59 13.96 -12.68
CA GLY A 225 10.46 15.41 -12.80
C GLY A 225 10.02 16.04 -11.49
N ARG A 226 8.98 15.49 -10.83
CA ARG A 226 8.53 15.96 -9.53
C ARG A 226 9.61 15.82 -8.46
N ALA A 227 10.22 14.64 -8.32
CA ALA A 227 11.26 14.40 -7.33
C ALA A 227 12.45 15.37 -7.51
N ILE A 228 12.92 15.57 -8.74
CA ILE A 228 14.07 16.43 -9.03
C ILE A 228 13.72 17.92 -8.87
N PHE A 229 12.60 18.36 -9.46
CA PHE A 229 12.31 19.80 -9.54
C PHE A 229 11.57 20.35 -8.31
N HIS A 230 10.76 19.55 -7.62
CA HIS A 230 10.00 20.01 -6.47
C HIS A 230 10.60 19.60 -5.12
N GLU A 231 10.96 18.33 -4.95
CA GLU A 231 11.46 17.86 -3.65
C GLU A 231 12.92 18.23 -3.41
N ILE A 232 13.82 17.99 -4.38
CA ILE A 232 15.25 18.29 -4.21
C ILE A 232 15.50 19.79 -4.24
N ALA A 233 14.88 20.51 -5.19
CA ALA A 233 15.02 21.96 -5.27
C ALA A 233 14.36 22.67 -4.08
N GLY A 234 13.18 22.20 -3.64
CA GLY A 234 12.49 22.73 -2.46
C GLY A 234 13.29 22.52 -1.18
N ARG A 235 13.88 21.33 -0.98
CA ARG A 235 14.78 21.07 0.17
C ARG A 235 16.04 21.92 0.12
N LYS A 236 16.66 22.11 -1.04
CA LYS A 236 17.82 23.01 -1.18
C LYS A 236 17.45 24.45 -0.80
N LYS A 237 16.29 24.92 -1.22
CA LYS A 237 15.80 26.25 -0.86
C LYS A 237 15.53 26.36 0.64
N GLN A 238 14.90 25.38 1.26
CA GLN A 238 14.61 25.33 2.70
C GLN A 238 15.91 25.27 3.52
N ILE A 239 16.92 24.48 3.11
CA ILE A 239 18.24 24.43 3.74
C ILE A 239 18.94 25.78 3.60
N ALA A 240 18.91 26.41 2.42
CA ALA A 240 19.51 27.72 2.18
C ALA A 240 18.83 28.81 3.03
N GLU A 241 17.52 28.81 3.16
CA GLU A 241 16.76 29.75 4.00
C GLU A 241 17.09 29.55 5.49
N THR A 242 17.19 28.28 5.96
CA THR A 242 17.57 27.97 7.35
C THR A 242 19.02 28.36 7.64
N THR A 243 19.90 28.23 6.66
CA THR A 243 21.32 28.65 6.79
C THR A 243 21.45 30.18 6.76
N ALA A 244 20.64 30.89 5.99
CA ALA A 244 20.64 32.35 5.89
C ALA A 244 20.17 33.04 7.19
N THR A 245 19.34 32.38 8.00
CA THR A 245 18.86 32.93 9.28
C THR A 245 19.87 32.86 10.43
N GLY A 246 21.10 32.40 10.18
CA GLY A 246 22.27 32.51 11.11
C GLY A 246 22.16 31.72 12.42
N ALA A 247 20.99 31.36 12.87
CA ALA A 247 20.77 30.62 14.12
C ALA A 247 21.12 29.13 13.99
N ALA A 248 21.01 28.58 12.78
CA ALA A 248 21.26 27.15 12.52
C ALA A 248 22.77 26.84 12.33
N ALA A 249 23.58 27.82 11.95
CA ALA A 249 25.01 27.59 11.71
C ALA A 249 25.80 27.34 13.00
N GLN A 250 25.47 28.04 14.08
CA GLN A 250 26.17 27.89 15.38
C GLN A 250 25.76 26.62 16.11
N THR A 251 24.50 26.19 16.00
CA THR A 251 24.00 24.91 16.60
C THR A 251 24.43 23.66 15.83
N ALA A 252 24.78 23.79 14.54
CA ALA A 252 25.23 22.66 13.72
C ALA A 252 26.66 22.20 14.01
N GLU A 253 27.46 23.00 14.71
CA GLU A 253 28.86 22.69 15.05
C GLU A 253 29.02 21.94 16.37
N ASP A 254 28.02 21.98 17.25
CA ASP A 254 28.09 21.28 18.55
C ASP A 254 27.96 19.75 18.35
N PRO A 255 28.98 18.96 18.73
CA PRO A 255 28.94 17.50 18.64
C PRO A 255 27.77 16.87 19.41
N ALA A 256 27.36 17.47 20.53
CA ALA A 256 26.25 16.98 21.35
C ALA A 256 24.91 17.16 20.64
N VAL A 257 24.70 18.29 19.98
CA VAL A 257 23.48 18.56 19.18
C VAL A 257 23.39 17.59 18.00
N ARG A 258 24.51 17.33 17.32
CA ARG A 258 24.55 16.34 16.21
C ARG A 258 24.28 14.91 16.69
N ALA A 259 24.82 14.53 17.84
CA ALA A 259 24.59 13.21 18.43
C ALA A 259 23.12 13.03 18.79
N LYS A 260 22.50 14.04 19.40
CA LYS A 260 21.05 14.04 19.74
C LYS A 260 20.19 13.95 18.48
N ALA A 261 20.45 14.78 17.46
CA ALA A 261 19.71 14.75 16.20
C ALA A 261 19.82 13.39 15.49
N ARG A 262 21.00 12.74 15.56
CA ARG A 262 21.20 11.41 15.01
C ARG A 262 20.43 10.34 15.77
N GLU A 263 20.36 10.44 17.10
CA GLU A 263 19.57 9.52 17.93
C GLU A 263 18.07 9.70 17.68
N GLU A 264 17.57 10.94 17.64
CA GLU A 264 16.18 11.22 17.26
C GLU A 264 15.85 10.65 15.87
N ARG A 265 16.77 10.79 14.92
CA ARG A 265 16.62 10.22 13.58
C ARG A 265 16.60 8.69 13.60
N TRP A 266 17.45 8.08 14.43
CA TRP A 266 17.44 6.62 14.64
C TRP A 266 16.12 6.14 15.20
N LEU A 267 15.59 6.76 16.25
CA LEU A 267 14.30 6.44 16.86
C LEU A 267 13.16 6.59 15.85
N PHE A 268 13.17 7.66 15.05
CA PHE A 268 12.20 7.87 13.99
C PHE A 268 12.25 6.79 12.90
N CYS A 269 13.45 6.42 12.46
CA CYS A 269 13.63 5.41 11.40
C CYS A 269 13.26 4.01 11.89
N THR A 270 13.51 3.69 13.15
CA THR A 270 13.23 2.38 13.76
C THR A 270 11.83 2.28 14.38
N SER A 271 11.02 3.35 14.34
CA SER A 271 9.61 3.28 14.66
C SER A 271 8.92 2.19 13.82
N TRP A 272 7.97 1.47 14.41
CA TRP A 272 7.30 0.31 13.78
C TRP A 272 8.29 -0.79 13.33
N SER A 273 9.35 -1.04 14.11
CA SER A 273 10.14 -2.27 13.99
C SER A 273 9.30 -3.47 14.40
N LEU A 274 9.49 -4.61 13.72
CA LEU A 274 8.81 -5.87 14.04
C LEU A 274 9.34 -6.43 15.36
N PRO A 275 8.54 -6.51 16.44
CA PRO A 275 8.97 -7.19 17.66
C PRO A 275 9.21 -8.69 17.40
N PRO A 276 10.25 -9.30 17.97
CA PRO A 276 10.54 -10.71 17.76
C PRO A 276 9.38 -11.64 18.11
N GLU A 277 8.61 -11.33 19.15
CA GLU A 277 7.43 -12.08 19.58
C GLU A 277 6.28 -12.01 18.57
N ASP A 278 6.13 -10.90 17.84
CA ASP A 278 5.10 -10.72 16.82
C ASP A 278 5.37 -11.62 15.58
N THR A 279 6.55 -12.21 15.47
CA THR A 279 6.85 -13.20 14.42
C THR A 279 5.90 -14.41 14.49
N LEU A 280 5.38 -14.73 15.66
CA LEU A 280 4.39 -15.80 15.84
C LEU A 280 3.11 -15.52 15.06
N GLU A 281 2.78 -14.26 14.80
CA GLU A 281 1.59 -13.88 14.04
C GLU A 281 1.65 -14.28 12.57
N PHE A 282 2.83 -14.53 12.03
CA PHE A 282 2.95 -15.09 10.67
C PHE A 282 2.20 -16.42 10.54
N ALA A 283 2.11 -17.19 11.64
CA ALA A 283 1.41 -18.47 11.68
C ALA A 283 0.09 -18.44 12.47
N ILE A 284 -0.02 -17.59 13.49
CA ILE A 284 -1.18 -17.53 14.42
C ILE A 284 -1.73 -16.12 14.41
N PRO A 285 -2.81 -15.85 13.65
CA PRO A 285 -3.31 -14.49 13.50
C PRO A 285 -3.79 -13.93 14.85
N GLU A 286 -3.50 -12.64 15.07
CA GLU A 286 -3.98 -11.88 16.24
C GLU A 286 -3.55 -12.44 17.61
N ILE A 287 -2.41 -13.14 17.71
CA ILE A 287 -1.93 -13.69 18.98
C ILE A 287 -1.76 -12.59 20.04
N HIS A 288 -1.32 -11.39 19.63
CA HIS A 288 -1.19 -10.20 20.47
C HIS A 288 -2.34 -9.18 20.26
N GLY A 289 -3.46 -9.59 19.68
CA GLY A 289 -4.55 -8.72 19.23
C GLY A 289 -4.34 -8.22 17.80
N GLY A 290 -5.40 -7.69 17.19
CA GLY A 290 -5.40 -7.38 15.75
C GLY A 290 -4.93 -5.96 15.44
N SER A 291 -5.68 -4.96 15.88
CA SER A 291 -5.49 -3.57 15.49
C SER A 291 -5.86 -2.64 16.65
N ASN A 292 -5.28 -1.43 16.66
CA ASN A 292 -5.69 -0.37 17.58
C ASN A 292 -6.82 0.51 17.02
N ASP A 293 -7.30 0.25 15.79
CA ASP A 293 -8.48 0.91 15.26
C ASP A 293 -9.76 0.38 15.95
N PRO A 294 -10.52 1.24 16.66
CA PRO A 294 -11.77 0.83 17.34
C PRO A 294 -12.77 0.15 16.40
N ARG A 295 -12.81 0.54 15.15
CA ARG A 295 -13.71 -0.04 14.14
C ARG A 295 -13.35 -1.48 13.78
N VAL A 296 -12.12 -1.89 14.08
CA VAL A 296 -11.62 -3.25 13.88
C VAL A 296 -11.71 -4.04 15.18
N TYR A 297 -11.10 -3.56 16.29
CA TYR A 297 -11.04 -4.37 17.51
C TYR A 297 -12.36 -4.49 18.25
N GLN A 298 -13.34 -3.58 18.04
CA GLN A 298 -14.68 -3.70 18.62
C GLN A 298 -15.58 -4.72 17.90
N LYS A 299 -15.14 -5.30 16.79
CA LYS A 299 -15.89 -6.38 16.15
C LYS A 299 -15.90 -7.64 17.02
N PRO A 300 -16.98 -8.44 16.96
CA PRO A 300 -17.04 -9.71 17.69
C PRO A 300 -15.85 -10.61 17.36
N GLY A 301 -15.15 -11.08 18.41
CA GLY A 301 -14.00 -11.96 18.28
C GLY A 301 -12.65 -11.27 18.01
N ASN A 302 -12.61 -9.95 17.79
CA ASN A 302 -11.37 -9.20 17.69
C ASN A 302 -10.96 -8.62 19.04
N ARG A 303 -9.66 -8.32 19.18
CA ARG A 303 -9.08 -7.73 20.38
C ARG A 303 -8.14 -6.58 20.00
N PRO A 304 -8.01 -5.53 20.86
CA PRO A 304 -7.01 -4.51 20.63
C PRO A 304 -5.61 -5.11 20.67
N TYR A 305 -4.70 -4.54 19.91
CA TYR A 305 -3.30 -4.95 19.93
C TYR A 305 -2.63 -4.54 21.24
N THR A 306 -1.93 -5.48 21.87
CA THR A 306 -1.26 -5.33 23.16
C THR A 306 0.25 -5.58 23.10
N GLY A 307 0.81 -5.82 21.91
CA GLY A 307 2.24 -6.05 21.71
C GLY A 307 3.06 -4.76 21.67
N ARG A 308 4.30 -4.84 21.19
CA ARG A 308 5.28 -3.74 21.18
C ARG A 308 5.46 -3.07 19.81
N LEU A 309 4.73 -3.46 18.79
CA LEU A 309 4.77 -2.76 17.51
C LEU A 309 4.19 -1.36 17.68
N GLY A 310 4.93 -0.32 17.31
CA GLY A 310 4.44 1.03 17.44
C GLY A 310 5.51 2.10 17.38
N GLN A 311 5.21 3.23 17.99
CA GLN A 311 6.05 4.42 17.98
C GLN A 311 6.61 4.70 19.37
N HIS A 312 7.93 4.90 19.43
CA HIS A 312 8.58 5.46 20.60
C HIS A 312 8.52 7.00 20.54
N GLY A 313 8.25 7.62 21.64
CA GLY A 313 8.17 9.08 21.71
C GLY A 313 8.11 9.62 23.12
N ALA A 314 8.32 10.92 23.24
CA ALA A 314 8.13 11.65 24.49
C ALA A 314 6.69 12.17 24.58
N VAL A 315 6.15 12.20 25.80
CA VAL A 315 4.82 12.75 26.08
C VAL A 315 4.81 14.26 25.78
N PRO A 316 3.96 14.75 24.86
CA PRO A 316 3.86 16.17 24.59
C PRO A 316 3.38 16.94 25.84
N PRO A 317 3.91 18.16 26.08
CA PRO A 317 3.42 19.02 27.15
C PRO A 317 1.91 19.24 27.05
N GLY A 318 1.20 19.05 28.16
CA GLY A 318 -0.26 19.30 28.21
C GLY A 318 -1.15 18.25 27.55
N SER A 319 -0.59 17.13 27.07
CA SER A 319 -1.38 16.08 26.40
C SER A 319 -2.35 15.32 27.31
N GLY A 320 -2.20 15.41 28.64
CA GLY A 320 -3.03 14.67 29.61
C GLY A 320 -2.98 13.15 29.41
N GLY A 321 -1.96 12.65 28.71
CA GLY A 321 -1.82 11.25 28.34
C GLY A 321 -1.73 10.33 29.56
N ARG A 322 -2.23 9.12 29.40
CA ARG A 322 -2.09 8.06 30.41
C ARG A 322 -1.24 6.92 29.83
N HIS A 323 -0.47 6.27 30.70
CA HIS A 323 0.30 5.11 30.29
C HIS A 323 -0.66 4.02 29.77
N PRO A 324 -0.44 3.47 28.55
CA PRO A 324 -1.42 2.61 27.88
C PRO A 324 -1.66 1.28 28.62
N VAL A 325 -0.68 0.84 29.46
CA VAL A 325 -0.76 -0.43 30.19
C VAL A 325 -1.19 -0.23 31.64
N THR A 326 -0.62 0.78 32.33
CA THR A 326 -0.88 0.99 33.77
C THR A 326 -2.04 1.95 34.06
N GLY A 327 -2.46 2.75 33.06
CA GLY A 327 -3.47 3.79 33.24
C GLY A 327 -2.99 5.01 34.03
N GLU A 328 -1.74 5.03 34.49
CA GLU A 328 -1.16 6.15 35.26
C GLU A 328 -0.98 7.40 34.36
N PRO A 329 -1.15 8.60 34.93
CA PRO A 329 -0.90 9.84 34.19
C PRO A 329 0.57 9.95 33.82
N LEU A 330 0.83 10.20 32.53
CA LEU A 330 2.16 10.46 31.99
C LEU A 330 2.56 11.91 32.24
N LYS A 331 3.80 12.14 32.66
CA LYS A 331 4.37 13.48 32.81
C LYS A 331 4.97 13.95 31.47
N ALA A 332 4.96 15.25 31.25
CA ALA A 332 5.62 15.82 30.09
C ALA A 332 7.11 15.42 30.06
N GLY A 333 7.57 14.89 28.95
CA GLY A 333 8.94 14.41 28.79
C GLY A 333 9.17 12.95 29.17
N ASP A 334 8.21 12.25 29.78
CA ASP A 334 8.32 10.81 30.00
C ASP A 334 8.47 10.10 28.66
N GLU A 335 9.43 9.21 28.56
CA GLU A 335 9.54 8.33 27.42
C GLU A 335 8.51 7.20 27.55
N TYR A 336 7.70 7.03 26.52
CA TYR A 336 6.73 5.95 26.48
C TYR A 336 6.75 5.24 25.13
N TRP A 337 6.40 3.97 25.14
CA TRP A 337 6.13 3.20 23.96
C TRP A 337 4.62 3.17 23.74
N LEU A 338 4.14 3.77 22.65
CA LEU A 338 2.75 3.69 22.25
C LEU A 338 2.56 2.48 21.33
N PRO A 339 1.97 1.37 21.83
CA PRO A 339 1.59 0.27 20.96
C PRO A 339 0.59 0.78 19.95
N TYR A 340 0.98 0.83 18.69
CA TYR A 340 0.10 1.27 17.64
C TYR A 340 0.27 0.38 16.42
N ARG A 341 -0.77 -0.37 16.11
CA ARG A 341 -0.77 -1.32 15.02
C ARG A 341 -2.03 -1.20 14.18
N GLN A 342 -1.84 -1.10 12.89
CA GLN A 342 -2.87 -1.18 11.86
C GLN A 342 -2.69 -2.43 10.98
N HIS A 343 -1.63 -3.20 11.22
CA HIS A 343 -1.11 -4.22 10.34
C HIS A 343 -1.68 -5.60 10.68
N ALA A 344 -2.07 -6.35 9.66
CA ALA A 344 -2.16 -7.80 9.73
C ALA A 344 -0.79 -8.39 9.36
N LEU A 345 -0.30 -9.35 10.12
CA LEU A 345 0.99 -10.00 9.83
C LEU A 345 0.86 -11.48 9.43
N TYR A 346 -0.36 -11.95 9.23
CA TYR A 346 -0.63 -13.35 8.96
C TYR A 346 -0.23 -13.77 7.54
N PHE A 347 0.67 -14.76 7.43
CA PHE A 347 1.13 -15.30 6.15
C PHE A 347 0.30 -16.50 5.68
N GLY A 348 -0.50 -17.08 6.56
CA GLY A 348 -1.16 -18.36 6.34
C GLY A 348 -0.29 -19.55 6.75
N ILE A 349 -0.80 -20.36 7.66
CA ILE A 349 -0.05 -21.55 8.14
C ILE A 349 0.30 -22.49 6.98
N LEU A 350 -0.61 -22.68 6.02
CA LEU A 350 -0.35 -23.51 4.85
C LEU A 350 0.74 -22.92 3.95
N THR A 351 0.77 -21.59 3.79
CA THR A 351 1.87 -20.92 3.06
C THR A 351 3.22 -21.21 3.71
N LEU A 352 3.32 -21.05 5.03
CA LEU A 352 4.57 -21.29 5.77
C LEU A 352 5.02 -22.75 5.68
N VAL A 353 4.08 -23.69 5.86
CA VAL A 353 4.37 -25.13 5.71
C VAL A 353 4.85 -25.45 4.29
N LEU A 354 4.15 -24.94 3.27
CA LEU A 354 4.56 -25.15 1.88
C LEU A 354 5.91 -24.49 1.57
N ALA A 355 6.19 -23.30 2.12
CA ALA A 355 7.48 -22.64 1.97
C ALA A 355 8.63 -23.47 2.60
N ALA A 356 8.40 -24.01 3.80
CA ALA A 356 9.34 -24.91 4.46
C ALA A 356 9.56 -26.19 3.64
N VAL A 357 8.48 -26.77 3.09
CA VAL A 357 8.56 -27.92 2.15
C VAL A 357 9.35 -27.55 0.89
N GLY A 358 9.22 -26.33 0.38
CA GLY A 358 9.98 -25.83 -0.76
C GLY A 358 11.49 -25.78 -0.49
N GLY A 359 11.90 -25.26 0.66
CA GLY A 359 13.28 -25.24 1.12
C GLY A 359 13.85 -26.64 1.38
N ALA A 360 13.08 -27.49 2.09
CA ALA A 360 13.46 -28.89 2.35
C ALA A 360 13.51 -29.70 1.05
N GLY A 361 12.55 -29.49 0.14
CA GLY A 361 12.51 -30.14 -1.17
C GLY A 361 13.72 -29.83 -2.03
N TRP A 362 14.21 -28.60 -2.03
CA TRP A 362 15.44 -28.21 -2.71
C TRP A 362 16.65 -29.02 -2.17
N THR A 363 16.80 -29.10 -0.84
CA THR A 363 17.92 -29.85 -0.22
C THR A 363 17.82 -31.32 -0.51
N TYR A 364 16.61 -31.89 -0.50
CA TYR A 364 16.35 -33.27 -0.82
C TYR A 364 16.70 -33.62 -2.27
N LEU A 365 16.21 -32.83 -3.23
CA LEU A 365 16.48 -33.06 -4.66
C LEU A 365 17.95 -32.88 -5.02
N ARG A 366 18.65 -31.95 -4.34
CA ARG A 366 20.11 -31.80 -4.53
C ARG A 366 20.90 -33.02 -4.09
N ARG A 367 20.46 -33.71 -3.02
CA ARG A 367 21.12 -34.91 -2.51
C ARG A 367 20.73 -36.16 -3.27
N ARG A 368 19.58 -36.19 -3.91
CA ARG A 368 19.02 -37.36 -4.61
C ARG A 368 18.50 -37.02 -6.00
N PRO A 369 19.36 -36.60 -6.93
CA PRO A 369 18.94 -36.17 -8.27
C PRO A 369 18.22 -37.25 -9.09
N ALA A 370 18.50 -38.53 -8.83
CA ALA A 370 17.85 -39.64 -9.52
C ALA A 370 16.34 -39.80 -9.23
N ILE A 371 15.82 -39.16 -8.18
CA ILE A 371 14.39 -39.19 -7.82
C ILE A 371 13.62 -38.02 -8.50
N ALA A 372 14.36 -37.05 -9.03
CA ALA A 372 13.80 -35.90 -9.70
C ALA A 372 13.28 -36.28 -11.08
N SER A 373 12.00 -36.64 -11.20
CA SER A 373 11.23 -36.75 -12.45
C SER A 373 11.91 -37.30 -13.72
N ALA A 374 11.14 -37.54 -14.77
CA ALA A 374 11.64 -37.91 -16.11
C ALA A 374 12.60 -36.88 -16.74
N ASP A 375 12.66 -35.64 -16.23
CA ASP A 375 13.59 -34.57 -16.66
C ASP A 375 14.30 -33.95 -15.43
N PRO A 376 15.43 -34.51 -14.98
CA PRO A 376 16.21 -33.98 -13.86
C PRO A 376 16.72 -32.55 -14.11
N ALA A 377 17.00 -32.18 -15.36
CA ALA A 377 17.49 -30.86 -15.70
C ALA A 377 16.40 -29.79 -15.54
N ALA A 378 15.16 -30.08 -15.96
CA ALA A 378 14.03 -29.18 -15.75
C ALA A 378 13.73 -29.02 -14.25
N CYS A 379 13.80 -30.10 -13.48
CA CYS A 379 13.60 -30.05 -12.04
C CYS A 379 14.71 -29.22 -11.34
N ALA A 380 15.97 -29.43 -11.67
CA ALA A 380 17.07 -28.63 -11.13
C ALA A 380 16.91 -27.13 -11.49
N ALA A 381 16.48 -26.83 -12.71
CA ALA A 381 16.21 -25.46 -13.12
C ALA A 381 15.05 -24.82 -12.34
N ALA A 382 14.00 -25.57 -12.02
CA ALA A 382 12.86 -25.07 -11.25
C ALA A 382 13.26 -24.60 -9.83
N PHE A 383 14.16 -25.34 -9.17
CA PHE A 383 14.60 -25.09 -7.80
C PHE A 383 15.90 -24.27 -7.69
N ALA A 384 16.49 -23.84 -8.80
CA ALA A 384 17.80 -23.17 -8.80
C ALA A 384 17.82 -21.84 -8.01
N ASP A 385 16.68 -21.18 -7.86
CA ASP A 385 16.58 -19.89 -7.18
C ASP A 385 16.18 -20.01 -5.70
N VAL A 386 15.88 -21.21 -5.20
CA VAL A 386 15.49 -21.42 -3.79
C VAL A 386 16.52 -20.84 -2.81
N PRO A 387 17.85 -21.01 -2.99
CA PRO A 387 18.83 -20.42 -2.10
C PRO A 387 18.78 -18.90 -2.04
N PHE A 388 18.53 -18.25 -3.19
CA PHE A 388 18.35 -16.79 -3.24
C PHE A 388 17.15 -16.38 -2.40
N TRP A 389 16.00 -17.03 -2.57
CA TRP A 389 14.78 -16.67 -1.86
C TRP A 389 14.85 -16.95 -0.36
N LEU A 390 15.56 -18.00 0.06
CA LEU A 390 15.84 -18.27 1.48
C LEU A 390 16.75 -17.18 2.07
N GLY A 391 17.82 -16.80 1.36
CA GLY A 391 18.73 -15.74 1.79
C GLY A 391 18.02 -14.37 1.84
N ALA A 392 17.20 -14.07 0.83
CA ALA A 392 16.40 -12.85 0.78
C ALA A 392 15.36 -12.79 1.92
N ALA A 393 14.71 -13.92 2.24
CA ALA A 393 13.79 -14.02 3.36
C ALA A 393 14.49 -13.77 4.70
N ALA A 394 15.65 -14.39 4.93
CA ALA A 394 16.43 -14.18 6.14
C ALA A 394 16.88 -12.72 6.28
N LEU A 395 17.37 -12.10 5.20
CA LEU A 395 17.78 -10.70 5.20
C LEU A 395 16.58 -9.76 5.44
N ALA A 396 15.46 -10.00 4.77
CA ALA A 396 14.24 -9.19 4.95
C ALA A 396 13.72 -9.30 6.40
N TYR A 397 13.76 -10.49 6.99
CA TYR A 397 13.39 -10.69 8.39
C TYR A 397 14.30 -9.91 9.34
N LEU A 398 15.64 -10.02 9.17
CA LEU A 398 16.59 -9.26 9.98
C LEU A 398 16.39 -7.74 9.85
N CYS A 399 16.08 -7.26 8.65
CA CYS A 399 15.75 -5.85 8.43
C CYS A 399 14.41 -5.46 9.09
N ALA A 400 13.41 -6.33 9.05
CA ALA A 400 12.09 -6.07 9.65
C ALA A 400 12.17 -5.92 11.18
N LEU A 401 13.06 -6.67 11.84
CA LEU A 401 13.32 -6.55 13.28
C LEU A 401 13.84 -5.17 13.68
N GLY A 402 14.40 -4.40 12.74
CA GLY A 402 14.74 -2.99 12.92
C GLY A 402 15.52 -2.70 14.20
N GLY A 403 14.99 -1.84 15.07
CA GLY A 403 15.61 -1.43 16.33
C GLY A 403 15.78 -2.55 17.36
N PHE A 404 15.11 -3.68 17.20
CA PHE A 404 15.28 -4.86 18.08
C PHE A 404 16.56 -5.65 17.80
N THR A 405 17.31 -5.32 16.75
CA THR A 405 18.59 -5.95 16.43
C THR A 405 19.66 -4.92 16.09
N PRO A 406 20.93 -5.18 16.42
CA PRO A 406 22.03 -4.29 16.02
C PRO A 406 22.25 -4.28 14.49
N PHE A 407 21.72 -5.26 13.77
CA PHE A 407 21.87 -5.41 12.32
C PHE A 407 21.33 -4.19 11.55
N TYR A 408 20.20 -3.62 11.98
CA TYR A 408 19.60 -2.48 11.30
C TYR A 408 20.46 -1.21 11.35
N ARG A 409 21.39 -1.11 12.32
CA ARG A 409 22.38 -0.02 12.34
C ARG A 409 23.24 -0.01 11.08
N LEU A 410 23.55 -1.19 10.51
CA LEU A 410 24.26 -1.28 9.24
C LEU A 410 23.44 -0.69 8.09
N VAL A 411 22.13 -0.96 8.05
CA VAL A 411 21.22 -0.38 7.06
C VAL A 411 21.15 1.13 7.21
N PHE A 412 21.01 1.62 8.46
CA PHE A 412 20.95 3.05 8.78
C PHE A 412 22.23 3.82 8.37
N LEU A 413 23.38 3.16 8.40
CA LEU A 413 24.67 3.75 8.00
C LEU A 413 24.89 3.77 6.49
N LEU A 414 24.11 3.04 5.70
CA LEU A 414 24.21 3.09 4.24
C LEU A 414 23.78 4.48 3.72
N PRO A 415 24.29 4.93 2.57
CA PRO A 415 23.80 6.12 1.91
C PRO A 415 22.26 6.00 1.72
N PHE A 416 21.53 7.00 2.20
CA PHE A 416 20.04 7.03 2.20
C PHE A 416 19.35 5.99 3.11
N GLY A 417 20.10 5.23 3.91
CA GLY A 417 19.52 4.25 4.85
C GLY A 417 18.66 4.90 5.93
N ASP A 418 19.00 6.14 6.31
CA ASP A 418 18.25 6.97 7.23
C ASP A 418 16.93 7.53 6.64
N LEU A 419 16.69 7.35 5.36
CA LEU A 419 15.41 7.70 4.70
C LEU A 419 14.39 6.56 4.80
N ILE A 420 14.84 5.33 5.06
CA ILE A 420 13.96 4.17 5.20
C ILE A 420 13.44 4.14 6.64
N ARG A 421 12.17 4.42 6.80
CA ARG A 421 11.49 4.36 8.10
C ARG A 421 10.52 3.19 8.14
N CYS A 422 10.12 2.78 9.34
CA CYS A 422 9.19 1.67 9.57
C CYS A 422 9.74 0.33 9.05
N PRO A 423 10.70 -0.28 9.76
CA PRO A 423 11.36 -1.52 9.34
C PRO A 423 10.39 -2.68 9.04
N VAL A 424 9.21 -2.69 9.67
CA VAL A 424 8.16 -3.68 9.37
C VAL A 424 7.80 -3.74 7.88
N LYS A 425 8.09 -2.71 7.09
CA LYS A 425 7.89 -2.72 5.62
C LYS A 425 8.66 -3.83 4.90
N PHE A 426 9.76 -4.29 5.46
CA PHE A 426 10.50 -5.44 4.93
C PHE A 426 9.70 -6.74 4.96
N VAL A 427 8.61 -6.80 5.75
CA VAL A 427 7.66 -7.92 5.75
C VAL A 427 7.06 -8.15 4.36
N HIS A 428 6.83 -7.12 3.54
CA HIS A 428 6.39 -7.30 2.16
C HIS A 428 7.35 -8.14 1.31
N LEU A 429 8.67 -7.96 1.53
CA LEU A 429 9.68 -8.77 0.84
C LEU A 429 9.67 -10.20 1.36
N LEU A 430 9.44 -10.36 2.66
CA LEU A 430 9.33 -11.67 3.31
C LEU A 430 8.11 -12.44 2.81
N GLU A 431 6.95 -11.76 2.64
CA GLU A 431 5.73 -12.32 2.05
C GLU A 431 5.97 -12.81 0.62
N LEU A 432 6.67 -12.01 -0.20
CA LEU A 432 7.02 -12.43 -1.56
C LEU A 432 7.91 -13.68 -1.54
N CYS A 433 8.92 -13.72 -0.68
CA CYS A 433 9.80 -14.89 -0.53
C CYS A 433 9.00 -16.13 -0.10
N ALA A 434 8.10 -15.98 0.88
CA ALA A 434 7.24 -17.05 1.35
C ALA A 434 6.33 -17.60 0.25
N ALA A 435 5.73 -16.73 -0.55
CA ALA A 435 4.87 -17.10 -1.67
C ALA A 435 5.63 -17.87 -2.75
N VAL A 436 6.84 -17.41 -3.12
CA VAL A 436 7.69 -18.09 -4.09
C VAL A 436 8.13 -19.47 -3.56
N LEU A 437 8.57 -19.54 -2.31
CA LEU A 437 8.99 -20.79 -1.67
C LEU A 437 7.81 -21.75 -1.52
N ALA A 438 6.59 -21.27 -1.22
CA ALA A 438 5.39 -22.09 -1.17
C ALA A 438 5.06 -22.68 -2.55
N GLY A 439 5.20 -21.89 -3.63
CA GLY A 439 5.11 -22.41 -4.99
C GLY A 439 6.12 -23.52 -5.28
N CYS A 440 7.36 -23.37 -4.82
CA CYS A 440 8.37 -24.42 -4.89
C CYS A 440 7.97 -25.66 -4.06
N GLY A 441 7.34 -25.46 -2.89
CA GLY A 441 6.83 -26.57 -2.06
C GLY A 441 5.73 -27.37 -2.76
N ILE A 442 4.77 -26.68 -3.38
CA ILE A 442 3.74 -27.32 -4.18
C ILE A 442 4.36 -28.10 -5.36
N GLU A 443 5.37 -27.52 -6.03
CA GLU A 443 6.07 -28.20 -7.12
C GLU A 443 6.82 -29.44 -6.62
N PHE A 444 7.48 -29.36 -5.47
CA PHE A 444 8.15 -30.51 -4.87
C PHE A 444 7.16 -31.65 -4.59
N LEU A 445 6.02 -31.36 -3.99
CA LEU A 445 4.97 -32.35 -3.74
C LEU A 445 4.42 -32.92 -5.05
N HIS A 446 4.22 -32.07 -6.06
CA HIS A 446 3.79 -32.48 -7.39
C HIS A 446 4.77 -33.45 -8.05
N VAL A 447 6.06 -33.11 -8.04
CA VAL A 447 7.12 -33.98 -8.59
C VAL A 447 7.24 -35.27 -7.81
N ARG A 448 7.20 -35.21 -6.48
CA ARG A 448 7.42 -36.35 -5.60
C ARG A 448 6.27 -37.38 -5.60
N PHE A 449 5.03 -36.89 -5.72
CA PHE A 449 3.85 -37.72 -5.57
C PHE A 449 2.95 -37.78 -6.82
N GLY A 450 3.19 -36.93 -7.83
CA GLY A 450 2.32 -36.80 -8.99
C GLY A 450 2.47 -37.92 -10.02
N ALA A 451 3.60 -38.59 -10.08
CA ALA A 451 3.86 -39.64 -11.06
C ALA A 451 2.83 -40.78 -10.92
N GLY A 452 2.00 -40.95 -11.96
CA GLY A 452 0.97 -42.00 -12.02
C GLY A 452 -0.25 -41.77 -11.12
N ARG A 453 -0.38 -40.60 -10.46
CA ARG A 453 -1.49 -40.34 -9.52
C ARG A 453 -2.29 -39.10 -9.95
N ALA A 454 -3.37 -39.28 -10.67
CA ALA A 454 -4.20 -38.20 -11.21
C ALA A 454 -4.84 -37.29 -10.11
N TRP A 455 -5.01 -37.80 -8.90
CA TRP A 455 -5.61 -37.06 -7.78
C TRP A 455 -4.67 -36.01 -7.14
N VAL A 456 -3.36 -36.09 -7.37
CA VAL A 456 -2.37 -35.20 -6.71
C VAL A 456 -2.57 -33.74 -7.13
N VAL A 457 -2.79 -33.46 -8.42
CA VAL A 457 -2.99 -32.09 -8.90
C VAL A 457 -4.27 -31.48 -8.33
N PRO A 458 -5.44 -32.14 -8.37
CA PRO A 458 -6.64 -31.66 -7.67
C PRO A 458 -6.43 -31.44 -6.17
N ALA A 459 -5.75 -32.36 -5.47
CA ALA A 459 -5.49 -32.20 -4.04
C ALA A 459 -4.63 -30.98 -3.74
N LEU A 460 -3.56 -30.75 -4.50
CA LEU A 460 -2.72 -29.55 -4.35
C LEU A 460 -3.48 -28.26 -4.71
N ALA A 461 -4.37 -28.30 -5.69
CA ALA A 461 -5.25 -27.18 -6.00
C ALA A 461 -6.24 -26.89 -4.87
N CYS A 462 -6.80 -27.92 -4.22
CA CYS A 462 -7.63 -27.77 -3.02
C CYS A 462 -6.84 -27.14 -1.86
N VAL A 463 -5.61 -27.61 -1.60
CA VAL A 463 -4.73 -27.02 -0.56
C VAL A 463 -4.46 -25.56 -0.86
N ALA A 464 -4.14 -25.20 -2.11
CA ALA A 464 -3.94 -23.80 -2.51
C ALA A 464 -5.22 -22.95 -2.33
N ALA A 465 -6.39 -23.48 -2.69
CA ALA A 465 -7.67 -22.80 -2.50
C ALA A 465 -7.98 -22.61 -1.00
N LEU A 466 -7.81 -23.64 -0.18
CA LEU A 466 -7.99 -23.56 1.27
C LEU A 466 -7.08 -22.48 1.89
N ASN A 467 -5.82 -22.40 1.45
CA ASN A 467 -4.90 -21.37 1.91
C ASN A 467 -5.39 -19.96 1.56
N VAL A 468 -5.90 -19.77 0.34
CA VAL A 468 -6.45 -18.48 -0.11
C VAL A 468 -7.68 -18.07 0.72
N PHE A 469 -8.58 -18.99 1.00
CA PHE A 469 -9.76 -18.73 1.83
C PHE A 469 -9.41 -18.52 3.31
N ASP A 470 -8.37 -19.18 3.83
CA ASP A 470 -7.88 -18.94 5.19
C ASP A 470 -7.31 -17.52 5.35
N LEU A 471 -6.51 -17.06 4.37
CA LEU A 471 -6.01 -15.69 4.32
C LEU A 471 -7.18 -14.69 4.24
N ALA A 472 -8.11 -14.89 3.31
CA ALA A 472 -9.29 -14.05 3.14
C ALA A 472 -10.15 -13.95 4.41
N ARG A 473 -10.29 -15.03 5.15
CA ARG A 473 -11.00 -15.09 6.43
C ARG A 473 -10.35 -14.17 7.48
N VAL A 474 -9.01 -14.16 7.53
CA VAL A 474 -8.29 -13.28 8.45
C VAL A 474 -8.38 -11.83 8.01
N ASP A 475 -8.19 -11.55 6.72
CA ASP A 475 -8.28 -10.20 6.15
C ASP A 475 -9.65 -9.55 6.40
N ALA A 476 -10.74 -10.31 6.27
CA ALA A 476 -12.09 -9.83 6.52
C ALA A 476 -12.29 -9.26 7.94
N LYS A 477 -11.51 -9.71 8.92
CA LYS A 477 -11.55 -9.17 10.29
C LYS A 477 -11.02 -7.74 10.36
N TYR A 478 -10.03 -7.40 9.52
CA TYR A 478 -9.42 -6.07 9.48
C TYR A 478 -10.22 -5.06 8.64
N LEU A 479 -11.23 -5.51 7.89
CA LEU A 479 -12.06 -4.64 7.06
C LEU A 479 -12.95 -3.76 7.94
N ALA A 480 -12.60 -2.50 8.15
CA ALA A 480 -13.50 -1.52 8.76
C ALA A 480 -14.44 -0.95 7.69
N VAL A 481 -15.73 -0.86 8.01
CA VAL A 481 -16.75 -0.32 7.10
C VAL A 481 -17.60 0.74 7.79
N GLN A 482 -18.10 1.68 7.01
CA GLN A 482 -18.97 2.77 7.44
C GLN A 482 -20.11 2.97 6.44
N ASP A 483 -21.24 3.47 6.88
CA ASP A 483 -22.35 3.77 5.98
C ASP A 483 -21.97 4.87 4.98
N VAL A 484 -22.32 4.70 3.71
CA VAL A 484 -22.06 5.68 2.64
C VAL A 484 -22.67 7.04 2.97
N ALA A 485 -23.83 7.05 3.64
CA ALA A 485 -24.49 8.28 4.08
C ALA A 485 -23.58 9.15 4.98
N PHE A 486 -22.73 8.51 5.81
CA PHE A 486 -21.79 9.23 6.68
C PHE A 486 -20.70 9.97 5.90
N GLN A 487 -20.33 9.49 4.72
CA GLN A 487 -19.36 10.18 3.84
C GLN A 487 -20.03 11.13 2.86
N ARG A 488 -21.29 10.90 2.50
CA ARG A 488 -22.04 11.81 1.61
C ARG A 488 -22.25 13.19 2.22
N ALA A 489 -22.64 13.24 3.49
CA ALA A 489 -22.94 14.49 4.15
C ALA A 489 -21.78 15.52 4.13
N PRO A 490 -20.52 15.16 4.48
CA PRO A 490 -19.40 16.07 4.33
C PRO A 490 -19.13 16.48 2.89
N ASN A 491 -19.30 15.60 1.92
CA ASN A 491 -19.07 15.91 0.52
C ASN A 491 -20.11 16.86 -0.04
N GLU A 492 -21.39 16.64 0.28
CA GLU A 492 -22.47 17.55 -0.10
C GLU A 492 -22.24 18.93 0.51
N ALA A 493 -21.81 18.99 1.77
CA ALA A 493 -21.43 20.24 2.41
C ALA A 493 -20.25 20.94 1.69
N ALA A 494 -19.23 20.18 1.28
CA ALA A 494 -18.10 20.71 0.54
C ALA A 494 -18.51 21.23 -0.85
N GLU A 495 -19.38 20.51 -1.56
CA GLU A 495 -19.93 20.93 -2.84
C GLU A 495 -20.73 22.23 -2.71
N ASP A 496 -21.50 22.36 -1.64
CA ASP A 496 -22.29 23.57 -1.39
C ASP A 496 -21.41 24.77 -1.02
N VAL A 497 -20.31 24.55 -0.29
CA VAL A 497 -19.29 25.58 -0.07
C VAL A 497 -18.70 26.07 -1.40
N VAL A 498 -18.36 25.14 -2.29
CA VAL A 498 -17.81 25.48 -3.63
C VAL A 498 -18.85 26.22 -4.48
N LYS A 499 -20.10 25.76 -4.52
CA LYS A 499 -21.21 26.43 -5.24
C LYS A 499 -21.44 27.85 -4.76
N GLN A 500 -21.19 28.13 -3.48
CA GLN A 500 -21.31 29.46 -2.89
C GLN A 500 -20.04 30.32 -3.04
N GLY A 501 -19.10 29.93 -3.89
CA GLY A 501 -17.90 30.70 -4.19
C GLY A 501 -16.69 30.36 -3.30
N GLY A 502 -16.73 29.26 -2.55
CA GLY A 502 -15.61 28.81 -1.71
C GLY A 502 -15.36 29.68 -0.47
N GLY A 503 -14.28 29.40 0.23
CA GLY A 503 -13.84 30.12 1.42
C GLY A 503 -13.28 29.19 2.51
N ARG A 504 -12.72 29.78 3.57
CA ARG A 504 -12.25 29.01 4.74
C ARG A 504 -13.45 28.43 5.50
N VAL A 505 -13.33 27.16 5.89
CA VAL A 505 -14.36 26.43 6.64
C VAL A 505 -13.82 26.09 8.02
N PHE A 506 -14.52 26.48 9.05
CA PHE A 506 -14.27 26.00 10.41
C PHE A 506 -15.16 24.79 10.70
N VAL A 507 -14.55 23.69 11.15
CA VAL A 507 -15.29 22.45 11.46
C VAL A 507 -15.49 22.34 12.96
N ALA A 508 -16.68 22.69 13.42
CA ALA A 508 -17.14 22.59 14.80
C ALA A 508 -17.89 21.27 15.05
N VAL A 509 -17.19 20.16 14.81
CA VAL A 509 -17.73 18.80 15.03
C VAL A 509 -16.78 18.07 15.98
N PRO A 510 -17.27 17.51 17.09
CA PRO A 510 -16.46 16.77 18.02
C PRO A 510 -15.76 15.58 17.37
N PRO A 511 -14.54 15.19 17.79
CA PRO A 511 -13.84 14.03 17.25
C PRO A 511 -14.67 12.74 17.33
N GLN A 512 -15.48 12.58 18.37
CA GLN A 512 -16.37 11.43 18.57
C GLN A 512 -17.50 11.34 17.54
N GLU A 513 -17.88 12.47 16.95
CA GLU A 513 -18.88 12.58 15.88
C GLU A 513 -18.26 12.58 14.48
N GLY A 514 -17.00 12.22 14.37
CA GLY A 514 -16.29 12.15 13.09
C GLY A 514 -15.68 13.47 12.63
N GLY A 515 -15.47 14.44 13.54
CA GLY A 515 -14.91 15.76 13.19
C GLY A 515 -13.54 15.69 12.52
N ALA A 516 -12.68 14.72 12.90
CA ALA A 516 -11.41 14.49 12.22
C ALA A 516 -11.62 14.00 10.76
N LEU A 517 -12.52 13.05 10.57
CA LEU A 517 -12.93 12.55 9.26
C LEU A 517 -13.47 13.66 8.34
N ILE A 518 -14.32 14.52 8.90
CA ILE A 518 -14.92 15.64 8.16
C ILE A 518 -13.86 16.65 7.76
N ARG A 519 -12.92 16.98 8.64
CA ARG A 519 -11.81 17.89 8.35
C ARG A 519 -10.95 17.41 7.19
N GLU A 520 -10.63 16.13 7.17
CA GLU A 520 -9.82 15.54 6.11
C GLU A 520 -10.60 15.41 4.79
N SER A 521 -11.92 15.08 4.84
CA SER A 521 -12.71 14.85 3.63
C SER A 521 -12.99 16.12 2.84
N LEU A 522 -13.02 17.27 3.50
CA LEU A 522 -13.41 18.49 2.81
C LEU A 522 -12.36 18.98 1.80
N GLY A 523 -11.07 18.59 1.92
CA GLY A 523 -10.02 19.04 0.99
C GLY A 523 -9.99 20.56 0.78
N LEU A 524 -10.76 21.28 1.59
CA LEU A 524 -10.97 22.71 1.58
C LEU A 524 -9.87 23.36 2.42
N HIS A 525 -9.64 24.65 2.21
CA HIS A 525 -8.83 25.45 3.10
C HIS A 525 -9.50 25.49 4.48
N LEU A 526 -9.17 24.47 5.29
CA LEU A 526 -9.63 24.41 6.66
C LEU A 526 -8.94 25.52 7.47
N ALA A 527 -9.68 26.17 8.31
CA ALA A 527 -9.10 26.94 9.39
C ALA A 527 -8.33 25.97 10.30
N GLU A 528 -7.11 26.34 10.72
CA GLU A 528 -6.33 25.51 11.64
C GLU A 528 -7.14 25.18 12.90
N THR A 529 -6.82 24.09 13.56
CA THR A 529 -7.56 23.61 14.75
C THR A 529 -7.66 24.61 15.90
N ALA A 530 -6.79 25.61 15.92
CA ALA A 530 -6.77 26.72 16.87
C ALA A 530 -7.69 27.90 16.46
N ASP A 531 -8.13 27.94 15.21
CA ASP A 531 -9.02 29.01 14.73
C ASP A 531 -10.43 28.77 15.27
N ARG A 532 -10.96 29.76 15.94
CA ARG A 532 -12.37 29.77 16.35
C ARG A 532 -13.26 30.12 15.17
N ALA A 533 -14.56 29.86 15.31
CA ALA A 533 -15.57 30.24 14.30
C ALA A 533 -15.59 31.74 14.00
N ASP A 534 -14.99 32.54 14.84
CA ASP A 534 -14.83 34.00 14.72
C ASP A 534 -13.46 34.44 14.14
N ALA A 535 -12.60 33.49 13.76
CA ALA A 535 -11.30 33.82 13.19
C ALA A 535 -11.42 34.57 11.87
N PRO A 536 -10.50 35.51 11.60
CA PRO A 536 -10.52 36.31 10.37
C PRO A 536 -10.52 35.44 9.11
N GLY A 537 -11.44 35.72 8.19
CA GLY A 537 -11.55 35.03 6.91
C GLY A 537 -12.29 33.68 6.95
N VAL A 538 -12.79 33.22 8.09
CA VAL A 538 -13.73 32.09 8.16
C VAL A 538 -15.07 32.53 7.57
N ARG A 539 -15.47 31.90 6.48
CA ARG A 539 -16.69 32.18 5.74
C ARG A 539 -17.80 31.17 6.02
N PHE A 540 -17.42 29.95 6.35
CA PHE A 540 -18.37 28.88 6.66
C PHE A 540 -17.99 28.18 7.96
N VAL A 541 -19.02 27.76 8.69
CA VAL A 541 -18.90 26.89 9.86
C VAL A 541 -19.70 25.64 9.60
N LEU A 542 -19.04 24.48 9.64
CA LEU A 542 -19.70 23.19 9.61
C LEU A 542 -19.83 22.68 11.04
N ALA A 543 -21.04 22.65 11.57
CA ALA A 543 -21.31 22.29 12.95
C ALA A 543 -22.12 21.01 13.06
N GLY A 544 -21.76 20.15 14.01
CA GLY A 544 -22.56 18.98 14.39
C GLY A 544 -23.79 19.36 15.19
N GLY A 545 -24.84 18.55 15.13
CA GLY A 545 -26.10 18.82 15.87
C GLY A 545 -25.94 18.87 17.38
N SER A 546 -24.97 18.14 17.97
CA SER A 546 -24.61 18.24 19.39
C SER A 546 -23.97 19.59 19.69
N THR A 547 -23.00 20.02 18.87
CA THR A 547 -22.32 21.31 19.01
C THR A 547 -23.30 22.48 18.92
N LEU A 548 -24.22 22.44 17.95
CA LEU A 548 -25.25 23.46 17.82
C LEU A 548 -26.17 23.54 19.04
N ARG A 549 -26.40 22.44 19.75
CA ARG A 549 -27.21 22.45 20.98
C ARG A 549 -26.45 22.94 22.21
N SER A 550 -25.15 22.67 22.28
CA SER A 550 -24.34 22.91 23.47
C SER A 550 -23.51 24.20 23.41
N ASP A 551 -23.19 24.70 22.22
CA ASP A 551 -22.36 25.89 22.04
C ASP A 551 -23.23 27.19 22.09
N ALA A 552 -23.17 27.84 23.24
CA ALA A 552 -23.92 29.07 23.46
C ALA A 552 -23.49 30.22 22.53
N GLN A 553 -22.21 30.28 22.13
CA GLN A 553 -21.70 31.33 21.24
C GLN A 553 -22.24 31.15 19.82
N LEU A 554 -22.17 29.92 19.28
CA LEU A 554 -22.73 29.61 17.98
C LEU A 554 -24.25 29.88 17.93
N ASN A 555 -24.95 29.51 18.99
CA ASN A 555 -26.38 29.76 19.11
C ASN A 555 -26.73 31.26 19.18
N ALA A 556 -25.94 32.06 19.92
CA ALA A 556 -26.13 33.51 19.96
C ALA A 556 -25.93 34.15 18.58
N ARG A 557 -24.89 33.78 17.87
CA ARG A 557 -24.58 34.28 16.51
C ARG A 557 -25.64 33.90 15.48
N LEU A 558 -26.21 32.69 15.59
CA LEU A 558 -27.35 32.27 14.77
C LEU A 558 -28.59 33.14 15.05
N LYS A 559 -28.91 33.40 16.33
CA LYS A 559 -30.04 34.23 16.71
C LYS A 559 -29.87 35.70 16.30
N ASN A 560 -28.65 36.20 16.35
CA ASN A 560 -28.33 37.58 15.96
C ASN A 560 -28.22 37.78 14.44
N GLY A 561 -28.35 36.71 13.63
CA GLY A 561 -28.25 36.79 12.18
C GLY A 561 -26.82 36.87 11.63
N GLU A 562 -25.81 36.74 12.49
CA GLU A 562 -24.39 36.70 12.07
C GLU A 562 -24.04 35.42 11.33
N LEU A 563 -24.76 34.35 11.60
CA LEU A 563 -24.65 33.06 10.94
C LEU A 563 -26.00 32.71 10.30
N LYS A 564 -25.96 32.24 9.06
CA LYS A 564 -27.14 31.76 8.33
C LYS A 564 -26.98 30.29 7.95
N VAL A 565 -27.97 29.47 8.25
CA VAL A 565 -28.00 28.07 7.80
C VAL A 565 -28.17 28.05 6.28
N VAL A 566 -27.20 27.46 5.59
CA VAL A 566 -27.22 27.37 4.12
C VAL A 566 -27.34 25.91 3.63
N GLY A 567 -27.13 24.95 4.50
CA GLY A 567 -27.34 23.53 4.22
C GLY A 567 -27.50 22.73 5.51
N THR A 568 -28.23 21.64 5.43
CA THR A 568 -28.37 20.65 6.52
C THR A 568 -28.22 19.24 5.94
N TYR A 569 -27.32 18.45 6.52
CA TYR A 569 -26.97 17.13 6.04
C TYR A 569 -27.16 16.12 7.16
N VAL A 570 -27.78 14.98 6.86
CA VAL A 570 -28.05 13.94 7.84
C VAL A 570 -26.91 12.92 7.84
N LEU A 571 -26.26 12.77 8.99
CA LEU A 571 -25.31 11.69 9.24
C LEU A 571 -26.12 10.48 9.74
N ALA A 572 -26.23 9.42 8.96
CA ALA A 572 -26.79 8.17 9.42
C ALA A 572 -25.86 7.54 10.47
N GLN A 573 -26.28 7.53 11.73
CA GLN A 573 -25.56 6.80 12.78
C GLN A 573 -25.86 5.30 12.67
N ARG A 574 -24.79 4.50 12.73
CA ARG A 574 -24.86 3.05 12.75
C ARG A 574 -25.49 2.57 14.07
N THR A 575 -26.65 1.94 14.02
CA THR A 575 -27.22 1.18 15.10
C THR A 575 -26.46 -0.15 15.25
N GLY A 576 -25.43 -0.17 16.09
CA GLY A 576 -24.66 -1.41 16.41
C GLY A 576 -24.39 -1.58 17.89
N ILE A 577 -24.69 -0.58 18.71
CA ILE A 577 -24.62 -0.66 20.18
C ILE A 577 -26.05 -0.61 20.71
N ARG A 578 -26.47 -1.67 21.37
CA ARG A 578 -27.77 -1.77 22.02
C ARG A 578 -28.06 -0.52 22.85
N ARG A 579 -29.14 0.18 22.54
CA ARG A 579 -29.72 1.31 23.29
C ARG A 579 -28.92 2.63 23.28
N ALA A 580 -28.61 3.16 22.10
CA ALA A 580 -28.56 4.61 21.96
C ALA A 580 -29.78 5.01 21.14
N THR A 581 -30.63 5.84 21.72
CA THR A 581 -31.71 6.55 21.04
C THR A 581 -31.18 7.08 19.71
N GLN A 582 -31.89 6.84 18.61
CA GLN A 582 -31.62 7.38 17.28
C GLN A 582 -31.58 8.91 17.34
N SER A 583 -30.48 9.49 17.77
CA SER A 583 -30.18 10.89 17.49
C SER A 583 -29.55 10.88 16.09
N GLN A 584 -30.34 11.20 15.08
CA GLN A 584 -29.83 11.58 13.77
C GLN A 584 -28.84 12.72 13.99
N ALA A 585 -27.54 12.44 13.92
CA ALA A 585 -26.56 13.50 13.93
C ALA A 585 -26.72 14.25 12.62
N ALA A 586 -27.14 15.50 12.70
CA ALA A 586 -27.22 16.38 11.55
C ALA A 586 -25.96 17.25 11.52
N LEU A 587 -25.42 17.46 10.33
CA LEU A 587 -24.44 18.51 10.07
C LEU A 587 -25.17 19.72 9.53
N ALA A 588 -24.88 20.90 10.06
CA ALA A 588 -25.34 22.16 9.51
C ALA A 588 -24.17 22.95 8.94
N LEU A 589 -24.28 23.38 7.70
CA LEU A 589 -23.40 24.35 7.08
C LEU A 589 -23.94 25.74 7.34
N LEU A 590 -23.16 26.53 8.05
CA LEU A 590 -23.50 27.88 8.42
C LEU A 590 -22.60 28.84 7.63
N ARG A 591 -23.16 29.88 7.01
CA ARG A 591 -22.40 30.94 6.37
C ARG A 591 -22.27 32.11 7.33
N VAL A 592 -21.09 32.66 7.44
CA VAL A 592 -20.82 33.90 8.18
C VAL A 592 -21.22 35.08 7.29
N GLU A 593 -22.21 35.85 7.74
CA GLU A 593 -22.67 37.02 6.99
C GLU A 593 -21.62 38.14 7.05
N GLY A 594 -21.51 38.89 5.97
CA GLY A 594 -20.52 39.97 5.85
C GLY A 594 -19.12 39.56 5.41
N VAL A 595 -18.82 38.26 5.32
CA VAL A 595 -17.53 37.77 4.79
C VAL A 595 -17.64 37.55 3.28
N ALA A 596 -16.90 38.33 2.51
CA ALA A 596 -16.88 38.23 1.05
C ALA A 596 -16.32 36.89 0.58
N ALA A 597 -16.76 36.43 -0.58
CA ALA A 597 -16.12 35.28 -1.26
C ALA A 597 -14.65 35.63 -1.56
N PRO A 598 -13.71 34.74 -1.34
CA PRO A 598 -12.35 34.95 -1.81
C PRO A 598 -12.36 35.12 -3.33
N ALA A 599 -11.44 35.94 -3.84
CA ALA A 599 -11.21 35.95 -5.28
C ALA A 599 -11.00 34.51 -5.78
N PRO A 600 -11.59 34.12 -6.91
CA PRO A 600 -11.36 32.81 -7.45
C PRO A 600 -9.84 32.60 -7.57
N PRO A 601 -9.31 31.47 -7.08
CA PRO A 601 -7.88 31.23 -7.15
C PRO A 601 -7.45 31.38 -8.61
N GLU A 602 -6.43 32.21 -8.84
CA GLU A 602 -5.82 32.29 -10.16
C GLU A 602 -5.51 30.86 -10.60
N ARG A 603 -6.05 30.47 -11.75
CA ARG A 603 -5.75 29.13 -12.28
C ARG A 603 -4.24 29.08 -12.48
N PRO A 604 -3.51 28.20 -11.79
CA PRO A 604 -2.07 28.10 -12.01
C PRO A 604 -1.85 27.92 -13.51
N ALA A 605 -0.94 28.69 -14.07
CA ALA A 605 -0.58 28.57 -15.46
C ALA A 605 -0.21 27.10 -15.74
N PRO A 606 -0.70 26.51 -16.84
CA PRO A 606 -0.41 25.13 -17.15
C PRO A 606 1.11 24.94 -17.26
N ASP A 607 1.66 24.03 -16.46
CA ASP A 607 3.06 23.63 -16.59
C ASP A 607 3.20 22.78 -17.86
N CYS A 608 3.54 23.45 -18.97
CA CYS A 608 3.74 22.80 -20.27
C CYS A 608 4.81 21.70 -20.20
N GLY A 609 5.80 21.84 -19.33
CA GLY A 609 6.82 20.81 -19.13
C GLY A 609 6.26 19.56 -18.43
N ALA A 610 5.41 19.74 -17.43
CA ALA A 610 4.72 18.62 -16.77
C ALA A 610 3.74 17.93 -17.74
N GLN A 611 2.96 18.69 -18.50
CA GLN A 611 2.05 18.15 -19.52
C GLN A 611 2.80 17.32 -20.57
N ALA A 612 3.92 17.84 -21.09
CA ALA A 612 4.75 17.12 -22.05
C ALA A 612 5.28 15.80 -21.48
N ARG A 613 5.77 15.81 -20.22
CA ARG A 613 6.24 14.58 -19.55
C ARG A 613 5.15 13.54 -19.41
N VAL A 614 3.93 13.95 -19.05
CA VAL A 614 2.77 13.05 -18.96
C VAL A 614 2.43 12.46 -20.32
N PHE A 615 2.31 13.28 -21.33
CA PHE A 615 1.99 12.85 -22.69
C PHE A 615 3.02 11.83 -23.21
N VAL A 616 4.31 12.10 -23.02
CA VAL A 616 5.40 11.20 -23.40
C VAL A 616 5.31 9.88 -22.60
N SER A 617 5.05 9.93 -21.30
CA SER A 617 4.88 8.74 -20.45
C SER A 617 3.73 7.86 -20.93
N VAL A 618 2.57 8.45 -21.23
CA VAL A 618 1.38 7.74 -21.70
C VAL A 618 1.65 7.09 -23.08
N LEU A 619 2.19 7.83 -24.03
CA LEU A 619 2.51 7.30 -25.36
C LEU A 619 3.54 6.17 -25.30
N ALA A 620 4.58 6.32 -24.48
CA ALA A 620 5.58 5.28 -24.30
C ALA A 620 4.97 4.02 -23.66
N SER A 621 4.10 4.19 -22.65
CA SER A 621 3.40 3.09 -22.00
C SER A 621 2.50 2.32 -22.97
N LEU A 622 1.69 3.04 -23.76
CA LEU A 622 0.81 2.44 -24.78
C LEU A 622 1.63 1.73 -25.87
N GLY A 623 2.70 2.35 -26.35
CA GLY A 623 3.60 1.76 -27.35
C GLY A 623 4.25 0.47 -26.87
N ILE A 624 4.74 0.43 -25.62
CA ILE A 624 5.37 -0.76 -25.03
C ILE A 624 4.33 -1.85 -24.80
N ALA A 625 3.15 -1.52 -24.29
CA ALA A 625 2.06 -2.46 -24.08
C ALA A 625 1.58 -3.06 -25.42
N GLY A 626 1.37 -2.23 -26.44
CA GLY A 626 1.01 -2.67 -27.79
C GLY A 626 2.06 -3.59 -28.42
N TRP A 627 3.33 -3.23 -28.33
CA TRP A 627 4.44 -4.08 -28.81
C TRP A 627 4.51 -5.44 -28.09
N ALA A 628 4.28 -5.45 -26.79
CA ALA A 628 4.23 -6.67 -25.99
C ALA A 628 3.09 -7.59 -26.42
N LEU A 629 1.89 -7.03 -26.66
CA LEU A 629 0.70 -7.76 -27.12
C LEU A 629 0.89 -8.35 -28.51
N VAL A 630 1.34 -7.56 -29.50
CA VAL A 630 1.58 -8.03 -30.88
C VAL A 630 2.62 -9.15 -30.90
N GLY A 631 3.69 -9.01 -30.11
CA GLY A 631 4.71 -10.06 -29.97
C GLY A 631 4.20 -11.32 -29.28
N GLY A 632 3.11 -11.24 -28.52
CA GLY A 632 2.40 -12.38 -27.93
C GLY A 632 1.53 -13.12 -28.95
N VAL A 633 0.74 -12.38 -29.74
CA VAL A 633 -0.19 -12.93 -30.74
C VAL A 633 0.55 -13.66 -31.88
N ARG A 634 1.67 -13.13 -32.37
CA ARG A 634 2.50 -13.78 -33.42
C ARG A 634 3.11 -15.13 -32.99
N ARG A 635 3.06 -15.50 -31.73
CA ARG A 635 3.55 -16.79 -31.22
C ARG A 635 2.42 -17.77 -30.89
N ALA A 636 1.19 -17.29 -30.83
CA ALA A 636 0.03 -18.13 -30.63
C ALA A 636 -0.51 -18.70 -31.96
N ARG A 637 -0.06 -18.15 -33.09
CA ARG A 637 -0.20 -18.72 -34.45
C ARG A 637 1.05 -19.55 -34.75
#